data_18248f28f972d867aa8baa89ff64e3fb
#
_entry.id   18248f28f972d867aa8baa89ff64e3fb
#
_cell.length_a   1.000
_cell.length_b   1.000
_cell.length_c   1.000
_cell.angle_alpha   90.00
_cell.angle_beta   90.00
_cell.angle_gamma   90.00
#
_symmetry.space_group_name_H-M   'P 1'
#
loop_
_entity.id
_entity.type
_entity.pdbx_description
1 polymer ?
#
loop_
_entity_poly.entity_id
_entity_poly.type
_entity_poly.pdbx_seq_one_letter_code
_entity_poly.pdbx_strand_id
1 'polypeptide(L)'
;NMNELDEEKVNYQELLFRYVIHWPWFVASVLICLIGAWGYLYFQIPVYQVSASIIIKDDKKGGNSGSADLENLGLGGVITSAQSIDNEIEVLRSKTILKEVVNSLELYITYYDEDEFPRQEMYKTSPVVVNLTAQEADKLSNAALIDMKLASDGGLDVNLKVGLNEYNKRFDKLPAVFPTNVGTFGFTLRDSLSNGQVEGQKEVRHISAVVSQPFGVAKGYQWALTIAPTSKATSVATVSLINTNIQRGQDFINKLMEMYNRNTNNDKNEVAEKTREFINERIKIIDEELGNTEEKLETFKRNAGLTDISSDAQLAVSGNAEYEKKRVENGTQINLVRDLAKYINNPLNEYEVLPSNIGLTDNGLTTQLERYNELVIERKRLLRTSTENNPMIINLDMSIRAMKANVKAAIDGTLQGLLIVKADLDREASRFSRRISDAPGQERQYVSIARQQEIKAGLYLMLLQKREENAIMLAATANNAKIIDEPVAEGGPVSPKPKMIYMIALVLGVGLPVGIIFLTSFTKFKIEGRGDVEKLTRLPIVGDVPLTGEKNGSIAVFENQNNLMSETFRNVRTNLQFMLGNGQKVILVTSTVSGEGKSFISVNLAISLSLLGKKVVIVGLDIRKPGLNKVFNISRKEQGITQYLSNPEKNLMDLVQASDVSKSLYILPGGTVPPNPTELLARDGLDKAIETLKKNFDYVILDTAPVGMVTDTLLIGRVADLSVYVCRADYTRKAEFTLINELAADNKLPNIDRKSVV
;
A
#
# COMPACT_ATOMS: atom_id res chain seq x y z
N ASN A 1 25.01 47.31 -5.97
CA ASN A 1 25.44 45.91 -5.84
C ASN A 1 25.42 45.49 -4.37
N MET A 2 24.24 45.18 -3.91
CA MET A 2 23.95 44.80 -2.54
C MET A 2 23.26 43.42 -2.54
N ASN A 3 23.94 42.45 -3.15
CA ASN A 3 23.47 41.04 -3.22
C ASN A 3 24.66 40.06 -3.34
N GLU A 4 25.59 40.17 -2.37
CA GLU A 4 26.50 39.08 -2.06
C GLU A 4 26.48 38.94 -0.54
N LEU A 5 25.37 38.34 -0.05
CA LEU A 5 25.37 37.64 1.23
C LEU A 5 26.17 36.37 0.97
N ASP A 6 27.41 36.36 1.48
CA ASP A 6 28.26 35.17 1.50
C ASP A 6 27.44 33.97 1.92
N GLU A 7 27.48 32.90 1.11
CA GLU A 7 26.96 31.59 1.48
C GLU A 7 27.47 31.25 2.90
N GLU A 8 26.54 31.14 3.83
CA GLU A 8 26.85 30.70 5.19
C GLU A 8 27.61 29.39 5.10
N LYS A 9 28.90 29.39 5.30
CA LYS A 9 29.67 28.18 5.56
C LYS A 9 29.11 27.61 6.86
N VAL A 10 28.11 26.70 6.70
CA VAL A 10 27.53 25.93 7.81
C VAL A 10 28.69 25.28 8.56
N ASN A 11 28.96 25.74 9.78
CA ASN A 11 29.98 25.16 10.60
C ASN A 11 29.49 23.80 11.11
N TYR A 12 29.76 22.74 10.32
CA TYR A 12 29.33 21.37 10.59
C TYR A 12 29.77 20.88 11.97
N GLN A 13 30.86 21.39 12.50
CA GLN A 13 31.36 21.04 13.85
C GLN A 13 30.45 21.59 14.94
N GLU A 14 30.00 22.82 14.83
CA GLU A 14 29.09 23.44 15.79
C GLU A 14 27.70 22.81 15.76
N LEU A 15 27.25 22.44 14.56
CA LEU A 15 26.00 21.70 14.36
C LEU A 15 26.07 20.31 14.99
N LEU A 16 27.13 19.55 14.75
CA LEU A 16 27.37 18.24 15.36
C LEU A 16 27.45 18.31 16.89
N PHE A 17 28.15 19.31 17.44
CA PHE A 17 28.30 19.46 18.88
C PHE A 17 26.96 19.71 19.58
N ARG A 18 26.04 20.41 18.91
CA ARG A 18 24.69 20.68 19.41
C ARG A 18 23.88 19.37 19.59
N TYR A 19 24.02 18.40 18.68
CA TYR A 19 23.36 17.09 18.82
C TYR A 19 24.07 16.19 19.82
N VAL A 20 25.41 16.20 19.86
CA VAL A 20 26.22 15.38 20.78
C VAL A 20 25.97 15.74 22.24
N ILE A 21 25.74 16.99 22.57
CA ILE A 21 25.44 17.43 23.95
C ILE A 21 24.14 16.79 24.48
N HIS A 22 23.21 16.43 23.56
CA HIS A 22 21.91 15.82 23.87
C HIS A 22 21.90 14.30 23.70
N TRP A 23 23.07 13.64 23.62
CA TRP A 23 23.18 12.19 23.40
C TRP A 23 22.33 11.33 24.36
N PRO A 24 22.08 11.68 25.66
CA PRO A 24 21.25 10.87 26.54
C PRO A 24 19.79 10.79 26.04
N TRP A 25 19.29 11.86 25.39
CA TRP A 25 17.95 11.88 24.81
C TRP A 25 17.83 10.94 23.59
N PHE A 26 18.90 10.81 22.81
CA PHE A 26 18.95 9.85 21.71
C PHE A 26 18.90 8.42 22.22
N VAL A 27 19.71 8.11 23.25
CA VAL A 27 19.70 6.78 23.87
C VAL A 27 18.33 6.46 24.47
N ALA A 28 17.74 7.38 25.22
CA ALA A 28 16.41 7.18 25.80
C ALA A 28 15.33 6.98 24.71
N SER A 29 15.33 7.81 23.68
CA SER A 29 14.37 7.71 22.57
C SER A 29 14.50 6.38 21.82
N VAL A 30 15.74 5.97 21.50
CA VAL A 30 15.99 4.67 20.83
C VAL A 30 15.54 3.51 21.70
N LEU A 31 15.84 3.54 22.99
CA LEU A 31 15.39 2.50 23.94
C LEU A 31 13.86 2.41 24.00
N ILE A 32 13.17 3.54 24.10
CA ILE A 32 11.70 3.58 24.12
C ILE A 32 11.13 3.02 22.82
N CYS A 33 11.68 3.42 21.67
CA CYS A 33 11.24 2.92 20.36
C CYS A 33 11.50 1.42 20.19
N LEU A 34 12.66 0.90 20.68
CA LEU A 34 12.98 -0.52 20.63
C LEU A 34 12.10 -1.34 21.58
N ILE A 35 11.80 -0.84 22.78
CA ILE A 35 10.85 -1.48 23.70
C ILE A 35 9.45 -1.50 23.08
N GLY A 36 9.03 -0.39 22.46
CA GLY A 36 7.76 -0.34 21.74
C GLY A 36 7.70 -1.33 20.58
N ALA A 37 8.77 -1.44 19.78
CA ALA A 37 8.89 -2.41 18.70
C ALA A 37 8.88 -3.87 19.20
N TRP A 38 9.58 -4.14 20.31
CA TRP A 38 9.56 -5.43 20.97
C TRP A 38 8.15 -5.79 21.48
N GLY A 39 7.50 -4.84 22.15
CA GLY A 39 6.12 -5.00 22.59
C GLY A 39 5.17 -5.26 21.41
N TYR A 40 5.27 -4.46 20.35
CA TYR A 40 4.47 -4.66 19.14
C TYR A 40 4.66 -6.07 18.54
N LEU A 41 5.92 -6.55 18.42
CA LEU A 41 6.23 -7.88 17.92
C LEU A 41 5.70 -8.98 18.82
N TYR A 42 5.72 -8.78 20.13
CA TYR A 42 5.21 -9.74 21.10
C TYR A 42 3.68 -9.97 20.98
N PHE A 43 2.94 -8.91 20.63
CA PHE A 43 1.48 -8.98 20.45
C PHE A 43 1.03 -9.45 19.07
N GLN A 44 1.94 -9.54 18.08
CA GLN A 44 1.59 -9.92 16.71
C GLN A 44 1.62 -11.44 16.51
N ILE A 45 0.57 -11.94 15.85
CA ILE A 45 0.50 -13.36 15.46
C ILE A 45 1.36 -13.54 14.20
N PRO A 46 2.31 -14.52 14.20
CA PRO A 46 3.12 -14.78 13.02
C PRO A 46 2.29 -15.36 11.88
N VAL A 47 2.57 -14.89 10.66
CA VAL A 47 1.91 -15.32 9.44
C VAL A 47 2.93 -15.97 8.53
N TYR A 48 2.60 -17.15 8.02
CA TYR A 48 3.47 -17.97 7.19
C TYR A 48 2.97 -18.00 5.75
N GLN A 49 3.88 -18.12 4.82
CA GLN A 49 3.57 -18.39 3.42
C GLN A 49 3.79 -19.88 3.17
N VAL A 50 2.73 -20.57 2.77
CA VAL A 50 2.77 -21.96 2.33
C VAL A 50 2.75 -21.96 0.82
N SER A 51 3.74 -22.59 0.21
CA SER A 51 3.89 -22.63 -1.25
C SER A 51 3.97 -24.08 -1.75
N ALA A 52 3.39 -24.31 -2.91
CA ALA A 52 3.44 -25.58 -3.64
C ALA A 52 3.69 -25.31 -5.13
N SER A 53 4.43 -26.20 -5.78
CA SER A 53 4.59 -26.19 -7.22
C SER A 53 3.62 -27.18 -7.85
N ILE A 54 2.86 -26.73 -8.83
CA ILE A 54 1.89 -27.54 -9.56
C ILE A 54 2.19 -27.52 -11.06
N ILE A 55 1.96 -28.65 -11.72
CA ILE A 55 1.93 -28.71 -13.17
C ILE A 55 0.48 -28.83 -13.64
N ILE A 56 0.10 -27.97 -14.56
CA ILE A 56 -1.21 -28.03 -15.22
C ILE A 56 -0.98 -28.61 -16.60
N LYS A 57 -1.54 -29.81 -16.84
CA LYS A 57 -1.44 -30.46 -18.14
C LYS A 57 -2.34 -29.73 -19.12
N ASP A 58 -1.77 -29.39 -20.27
CA ASP A 58 -2.52 -28.87 -21.41
C ASP A 58 -2.99 -30.07 -22.23
N ASP A 59 -4.29 -30.38 -22.20
CA ASP A 59 -4.88 -31.52 -22.94
C ASP A 59 -4.72 -31.40 -24.46
N LYS A 60 -4.29 -30.23 -24.96
CA LYS A 60 -4.10 -29.98 -26.40
C LYS A 60 -2.86 -30.65 -27.01
N LYS A 61 -1.92 -31.13 -26.17
CA LYS A 61 -0.69 -31.81 -26.65
C LYS A 61 -0.78 -33.33 -26.70
N GLY A 62 -1.88 -33.93 -26.28
CA GLY A 62 -1.99 -35.40 -26.07
C GLY A 62 -2.80 -36.18 -27.09
N GLY A 63 -3.40 -35.59 -28.10
CA GLY A 63 -4.31 -36.35 -29.00
C GLY A 63 -4.45 -35.74 -30.39
N ASN A 64 -3.61 -36.04 -31.28
CA ASN A 64 -3.79 -36.44 -32.65
C ASN A 64 -2.64 -35.98 -33.58
N SER A 65 -2.11 -36.90 -34.35
CA SER A 65 -1.03 -36.73 -35.33
C SER A 65 -1.39 -35.83 -36.55
N GLY A 66 -2.46 -35.02 -36.47
CA GLY A 66 -2.85 -34.06 -37.51
C GLY A 66 -2.40 -32.61 -37.29
N SER A 67 -1.91 -32.26 -36.09
CA SER A 67 -1.46 -30.87 -35.80
C SER A 67 0.02 -30.60 -36.11
N ALA A 68 0.78 -31.64 -36.46
CA ALA A 68 2.21 -31.52 -36.80
C ALA A 68 2.46 -30.70 -38.08
N ASP A 69 1.50 -30.63 -38.99
CA ASP A 69 1.66 -29.88 -40.25
C ASP A 69 1.39 -28.36 -40.09
N LEU A 70 0.68 -27.94 -39.05
CA LEU A 70 0.46 -26.53 -38.74
C LEU A 70 1.59 -25.93 -37.85
N GLU A 71 2.28 -26.78 -37.09
CA GLU A 71 3.44 -26.39 -36.27
C GLU A 71 4.68 -26.08 -37.15
N ASN A 72 4.78 -26.67 -38.32
CA ASN A 72 5.83 -26.41 -39.31
C ASN A 72 5.70 -25.05 -40.03
N LEU A 73 4.58 -24.34 -39.87
CA LEU A 73 4.36 -22.98 -40.41
C LEU A 73 4.73 -21.85 -39.44
N GLY A 74 5.25 -22.15 -38.26
CA GLY A 74 5.92 -21.19 -37.38
C GLY A 74 5.06 -20.12 -36.71
N LEU A 75 3.74 -20.18 -36.76
CA LEU A 75 2.83 -19.11 -36.31
C LEU A 75 1.89 -19.45 -35.12
N GLY A 76 1.89 -20.70 -34.63
CA GLY A 76 0.86 -21.16 -33.68
C GLY A 76 1.29 -21.36 -32.23
N GLY A 77 2.58 -21.51 -31.95
CA GLY A 77 3.01 -22.15 -30.69
C GLY A 77 3.12 -21.27 -29.45
N VAL A 78 3.27 -19.98 -29.58
CA VAL A 78 3.65 -19.12 -28.43
C VAL A 78 2.45 -18.38 -27.81
N ILE A 79 1.42 -18.11 -28.57
CA ILE A 79 0.27 -17.31 -28.10
C ILE A 79 -0.79 -18.17 -27.40
N THR A 80 -0.90 -19.46 -27.75
CA THR A 80 -1.96 -20.35 -27.26
C THR A 80 -1.66 -21.00 -25.90
N SER A 81 -0.41 -21.27 -25.57
CA SER A 81 -0.06 -21.93 -24.30
C SER A 81 -0.15 -21.01 -23.09
N ALA A 82 0.25 -19.74 -23.21
CA ALA A 82 0.16 -18.77 -22.11
C ALA A 82 -1.29 -18.43 -21.76
N GLN A 83 -2.16 -18.32 -22.77
CA GLN A 83 -3.57 -18.02 -22.57
C GLN A 83 -4.35 -19.17 -21.91
N SER A 84 -3.91 -20.42 -22.12
CA SER A 84 -4.50 -21.62 -21.49
C SER A 84 -4.19 -21.68 -19.99
N ILE A 85 -2.93 -21.42 -19.59
CA ILE A 85 -2.53 -21.48 -18.17
C ILE A 85 -3.18 -20.35 -17.37
N ASP A 86 -3.24 -19.13 -17.91
CA ASP A 86 -3.86 -18.01 -17.22
C ASP A 86 -5.35 -18.25 -16.94
N ASN A 87 -6.06 -18.89 -17.89
CA ASN A 87 -7.45 -19.28 -17.69
C ASN A 87 -7.60 -20.34 -16.58
N GLU A 88 -6.73 -21.34 -16.53
CA GLU A 88 -6.78 -22.37 -15.49
C GLU A 88 -6.42 -21.80 -14.12
N ILE A 89 -5.53 -20.80 -14.04
CA ILE A 89 -5.24 -20.05 -12.82
C ILE A 89 -6.48 -19.30 -12.32
N GLU A 90 -7.23 -18.66 -13.22
CA GLU A 90 -8.47 -17.97 -12.83
C GLU A 90 -9.56 -18.96 -12.37
N VAL A 91 -9.63 -20.15 -12.97
CA VAL A 91 -10.50 -21.23 -12.51
C VAL A 91 -10.13 -21.69 -11.09
N LEU A 92 -8.83 -21.91 -10.83
CA LEU A 92 -8.33 -22.27 -9.50
C LEU A 92 -8.64 -21.19 -8.44
N ARG A 93 -8.67 -19.91 -8.83
CA ARG A 93 -9.04 -18.78 -7.98
C ARG A 93 -10.54 -18.52 -7.90
N SER A 94 -11.35 -19.33 -8.57
CA SER A 94 -12.79 -19.13 -8.59
C SER A 94 -13.40 -19.30 -7.19
N LYS A 95 -14.35 -18.42 -6.86
CA LYS A 95 -15.03 -18.44 -5.56
C LYS A 95 -15.78 -19.76 -5.31
N THR A 96 -16.21 -20.46 -6.35
CA THR A 96 -16.92 -21.73 -6.19
C THR A 96 -16.00 -22.83 -5.72
N ILE A 97 -14.85 -23.00 -6.39
CA ILE A 97 -13.87 -24.00 -5.97
C ILE A 97 -13.38 -23.67 -4.54
N LEU A 98 -13.08 -22.38 -4.27
CA LEU A 98 -12.66 -21.96 -2.94
C LEU A 98 -13.74 -22.20 -1.89
N LYS A 99 -15.02 -21.97 -2.20
CA LYS A 99 -16.13 -22.29 -1.31
C LYS A 99 -16.28 -23.80 -1.08
N GLU A 100 -16.10 -24.63 -2.11
CA GLU A 100 -16.09 -26.08 -1.98
C GLU A 100 -14.95 -26.55 -1.05
N VAL A 101 -13.76 -25.98 -1.19
CA VAL A 101 -12.63 -26.25 -0.30
C VAL A 101 -12.95 -25.84 1.15
N VAL A 102 -13.47 -24.62 1.33
CA VAL A 102 -13.86 -24.10 2.66
C VAL A 102 -14.91 -24.99 3.30
N ASN A 103 -15.91 -25.44 2.54
CA ASN A 103 -16.95 -26.33 3.04
C ASN A 103 -16.40 -27.72 3.36
N SER A 104 -15.54 -28.28 2.50
CA SER A 104 -14.99 -29.61 2.68
C SER A 104 -14.03 -29.74 3.86
N LEU A 105 -13.30 -28.66 4.18
CA LEU A 105 -12.39 -28.60 5.31
C LEU A 105 -13.00 -27.90 6.54
N GLU A 106 -14.26 -27.48 6.46
CA GLU A 106 -15.00 -26.76 7.52
C GLU A 106 -14.26 -25.48 7.99
N LEU A 107 -13.55 -24.81 7.07
CA LEU A 107 -12.74 -23.63 7.39
C LEU A 107 -13.56 -22.39 7.80
N TYR A 108 -14.85 -22.46 7.68
CA TYR A 108 -15.78 -21.44 8.17
C TYR A 108 -15.94 -21.46 9.71
N ILE A 109 -15.37 -22.47 10.38
CA ILE A 109 -15.25 -22.54 11.84
C ILE A 109 -13.78 -22.43 12.21
N THR A 110 -13.42 -21.39 12.95
CA THR A 110 -12.05 -21.15 13.42
C THR A 110 -12.03 -21.20 14.94
N TYR A 111 -11.13 -21.99 15.51
CA TYR A 111 -10.97 -22.16 16.97
C TYR A 111 -9.75 -21.40 17.45
N TYR A 112 -9.84 -20.82 18.65
CA TYR A 112 -8.75 -20.14 19.33
C TYR A 112 -8.61 -20.63 20.76
N ASP A 113 -7.36 -20.72 21.22
CA ASP A 113 -7.03 -20.91 22.61
C ASP A 113 -7.04 -19.55 23.31
N GLU A 114 -7.90 -19.38 24.32
CA GLU A 114 -8.03 -18.15 25.10
C GLU A 114 -7.08 -18.14 26.32
N ASP A 115 -6.51 -19.28 26.67
CA ASP A 115 -5.57 -19.40 27.80
C ASP A 115 -4.14 -19.05 27.37
N GLU A 116 -3.85 -19.03 26.06
CA GLU A 116 -2.56 -18.63 25.53
C GLU A 116 -2.54 -17.18 25.04
N PHE A 117 -1.43 -16.51 25.28
CA PHE A 117 -1.23 -15.15 24.83
C PHE A 117 0.12 -15.01 24.07
N PRO A 118 0.14 -14.48 22.83
CA PRO A 118 -1.02 -14.05 22.02
C PRO A 118 -1.91 -15.22 21.61
N ARG A 119 -3.19 -14.93 21.45
CA ARG A 119 -4.25 -15.87 21.10
C ARG A 119 -3.86 -16.72 19.89
N GLN A 120 -3.79 -18.06 20.06
CA GLN A 120 -3.38 -18.99 19.01
C GLN A 120 -4.56 -19.67 18.34
N GLU A 121 -4.46 -19.89 17.04
CA GLU A 121 -5.45 -20.63 16.28
C GLU A 121 -5.24 -22.14 16.45
N MET A 122 -6.29 -22.85 16.90
CA MET A 122 -6.31 -24.29 17.13
C MET A 122 -6.90 -25.05 15.94
N TYR A 123 -6.20 -25.02 14.79
CA TYR A 123 -6.64 -25.81 13.64
C TYR A 123 -6.51 -27.31 13.93
N LYS A 124 -7.57 -28.10 13.80
CA LYS A 124 -7.60 -29.56 14.07
C LYS A 124 -7.09 -30.00 15.45
N THR A 125 -6.65 -29.09 16.31
CA THR A 125 -6.16 -29.41 17.67
C THR A 125 -7.16 -29.05 18.78
N SER A 126 -8.27 -28.37 18.42
CA SER A 126 -9.32 -28.04 19.37
C SER A 126 -9.92 -29.31 20.00
N PRO A 127 -10.03 -29.39 21.33
CA PRO A 127 -10.62 -30.54 22.00
C PRO A 127 -12.14 -30.62 21.78
N VAL A 128 -12.81 -29.50 21.54
CA VAL A 128 -14.25 -29.43 21.25
C VAL A 128 -14.44 -29.07 19.78
N VAL A 129 -15.28 -29.84 19.10
CA VAL A 129 -15.66 -29.59 17.70
C VAL A 129 -17.09 -29.07 17.66
N VAL A 130 -17.27 -27.93 17.00
CA VAL A 130 -18.58 -27.35 16.75
C VAL A 130 -19.08 -27.87 15.40
N ASN A 131 -20.22 -28.52 15.40
CA ASN A 131 -20.86 -29.04 14.20
C ASN A 131 -21.98 -28.11 13.80
N LEU A 132 -21.81 -27.43 12.67
CA LEU A 132 -22.82 -26.62 11.99
C LEU A 132 -22.66 -26.87 10.50
N THR A 133 -23.75 -27.14 9.79
CA THR A 133 -23.65 -27.37 8.35
C THR A 133 -23.32 -26.09 7.60
N ALA A 134 -22.60 -26.20 6.46
CA ALA A 134 -22.27 -25.07 5.63
C ALA A 134 -23.52 -24.29 5.15
N GLN A 135 -24.64 -25.00 4.95
CA GLN A 135 -25.91 -24.38 4.57
C GLN A 135 -26.53 -23.53 5.69
N GLU A 136 -26.40 -23.97 6.94
CA GLU A 136 -26.83 -23.20 8.11
C GLU A 136 -25.90 -22.01 8.36
N ALA A 137 -24.57 -22.23 8.21
CA ALA A 137 -23.59 -21.16 8.31
C ALA A 137 -23.78 -20.05 7.24
N ASP A 138 -24.20 -20.41 6.02
CA ASP A 138 -24.54 -19.44 4.97
C ASP A 138 -25.75 -18.56 5.31
N LYS A 139 -26.65 -19.03 6.18
CA LYS A 139 -27.84 -18.27 6.62
C LYS A 139 -27.57 -17.30 7.76
N LEU A 140 -26.40 -17.38 8.39
CA LEU A 140 -26.03 -16.47 9.46
C LEU A 140 -25.91 -15.03 8.92
N SER A 141 -26.59 -14.09 9.54
CA SER A 141 -26.49 -12.65 9.17
C SER A 141 -25.16 -12.02 9.63
N ASN A 142 -24.59 -12.55 10.73
CA ASN A 142 -23.32 -12.14 11.32
C ASN A 142 -22.54 -13.38 11.73
N ALA A 143 -21.21 -13.24 11.93
CA ALA A 143 -20.40 -14.31 12.49
C ALA A 143 -20.93 -14.71 13.88
N ALA A 144 -21.01 -16.02 14.14
CA ALA A 144 -21.34 -16.52 15.45
C ALA A 144 -20.06 -16.67 16.29
N LEU A 145 -20.01 -16.00 17.42
CA LEU A 145 -18.92 -16.13 18.40
C LEU A 145 -19.39 -17.11 19.47
N ILE A 146 -18.60 -18.13 19.71
CA ILE A 146 -18.90 -19.22 20.64
C ILE A 146 -17.78 -19.31 21.66
N ASP A 147 -18.01 -18.86 22.87
CA ASP A 147 -17.08 -19.03 23.99
C ASP A 147 -17.41 -20.32 24.72
N MET A 148 -16.47 -21.21 24.84
CA MET A 148 -16.61 -22.53 25.40
C MET A 148 -15.65 -22.75 26.56
N LYS A 149 -16.15 -23.19 27.69
CA LYS A 149 -15.35 -23.59 28.83
C LYS A 149 -15.56 -25.10 29.10
N LEU A 150 -14.53 -25.86 28.76
CA LEU A 150 -14.51 -27.28 29.01
C LEU A 150 -14.05 -27.51 30.45
N ALA A 151 -14.97 -27.99 31.29
CA ALA A 151 -14.70 -28.28 32.67
C ALA A 151 -14.02 -29.67 32.86
N SER A 152 -13.31 -29.84 33.94
CA SER A 152 -12.64 -31.11 34.28
C SER A 152 -13.59 -32.30 34.54
N ASP A 153 -14.88 -32.00 34.74
CA ASP A 153 -15.94 -33.01 34.86
C ASP A 153 -16.49 -33.50 33.51
N GLY A 154 -15.97 -32.97 32.40
CA GLY A 154 -16.46 -33.24 31.04
C GLY A 154 -17.67 -32.40 30.62
N GLY A 155 -18.14 -31.50 31.48
CA GLY A 155 -19.18 -30.52 31.16
C GLY A 155 -18.67 -29.41 30.31
N LEU A 156 -19.54 -28.84 29.46
CA LEU A 156 -19.26 -27.71 28.55
C LEU A 156 -20.18 -26.56 28.86
N ASP A 157 -19.61 -25.42 29.25
CA ASP A 157 -20.33 -24.14 29.32
C ASP A 157 -20.17 -23.43 28.00
N VAL A 158 -21.28 -23.10 27.33
CA VAL A 158 -21.31 -22.43 26.01
C VAL A 158 -22.00 -21.09 26.13
N ASN A 159 -21.31 -20.07 25.71
CA ASN A 159 -21.86 -18.74 25.45
C ASN A 159 -21.78 -18.48 23.95
N LEU A 160 -22.95 -18.42 23.30
CA LEU A 160 -23.09 -18.19 21.86
C LEU A 160 -23.61 -16.79 21.61
N LYS A 161 -22.89 -15.98 20.85
CA LYS A 161 -23.27 -14.64 20.42
C LYS A 161 -23.41 -14.56 18.90
N VAL A 162 -24.60 -14.17 18.41
CA VAL A 162 -24.86 -13.93 17.01
C VAL A 162 -25.51 -12.55 16.85
N GLY A 163 -24.75 -11.58 16.40
CA GLY A 163 -25.18 -10.18 16.35
C GLY A 163 -25.50 -9.64 17.74
N LEU A 164 -26.77 -9.27 17.99
CA LEU A 164 -27.26 -8.78 19.29
C LEU A 164 -27.82 -9.89 20.19
N ASN A 165 -27.95 -11.10 19.68
CA ASN A 165 -28.51 -12.22 20.43
C ASN A 165 -27.41 -12.99 21.17
N GLU A 166 -27.62 -13.23 22.47
CA GLU A 166 -26.72 -13.99 23.31
C GLU A 166 -27.48 -15.15 23.94
N TYR A 167 -26.90 -16.35 23.86
CA TYR A 167 -27.46 -17.59 24.36
C TYR A 167 -26.45 -18.28 25.25
N ASN A 168 -26.82 -18.57 26.49
CA ASN A 168 -25.95 -19.24 27.45
C ASN A 168 -26.56 -20.60 27.81
N LYS A 169 -25.76 -21.67 27.76
CA LYS A 169 -26.17 -23.00 28.17
C LYS A 169 -25.01 -23.83 28.66
N ARG A 170 -25.24 -24.56 29.73
CA ARG A 170 -24.34 -25.60 30.22
C ARG A 170 -24.82 -26.98 29.77
N PHE A 171 -23.89 -27.80 29.34
CA PHE A 171 -24.09 -29.20 29.02
C PHE A 171 -23.26 -30.08 29.97
N ASP A 172 -23.86 -31.08 30.59
CA ASP A 172 -23.17 -31.97 31.53
C ASP A 172 -22.34 -33.04 30.82
N LYS A 173 -22.69 -33.38 29.58
CA LYS A 173 -22.00 -34.37 28.74
C LYS A 173 -22.00 -33.99 27.27
N LEU A 174 -20.97 -34.41 26.56
CA LEU A 174 -20.87 -34.35 25.09
C LEU A 174 -21.04 -35.78 24.52
N PRO A 175 -21.63 -35.93 23.30
CA PRO A 175 -22.10 -34.90 22.40
C PRO A 175 -23.35 -34.18 22.85
N ALA A 176 -23.48 -32.90 22.54
CA ALA A 176 -24.59 -32.04 22.88
C ALA A 176 -25.10 -31.25 21.67
N VAL A 177 -26.39 -30.91 21.67
CA VAL A 177 -27.03 -30.13 20.62
C VAL A 177 -27.68 -28.89 21.24
N PHE A 178 -27.40 -27.73 20.61
CA PHE A 178 -27.93 -26.46 21.03
C PHE A 178 -28.79 -25.84 19.89
N PRO A 179 -30.10 -26.11 19.89
CA PRO A 179 -31.00 -25.46 18.95
C PRO A 179 -31.19 -24.01 19.34
N THR A 180 -31.02 -23.12 18.37
CA THR A 180 -31.23 -21.67 18.50
C THR A 180 -32.07 -21.16 17.34
N ASN A 181 -32.55 -19.93 17.42
CA ASN A 181 -33.32 -19.29 16.34
C ASN A 181 -32.50 -19.02 15.07
N VAL A 182 -31.15 -19.12 15.15
CA VAL A 182 -30.21 -18.83 14.06
C VAL A 182 -29.55 -20.07 13.48
N GLY A 183 -29.77 -21.23 14.07
CA GLY A 183 -29.23 -22.54 13.62
C GLY A 183 -29.09 -23.52 14.76
N THR A 184 -28.83 -24.78 14.42
CA THR A 184 -28.62 -25.87 15.38
C THR A 184 -27.14 -26.18 15.52
N PHE A 185 -26.54 -25.77 16.62
CA PHE A 185 -25.13 -26.00 16.90
C PHE A 185 -24.94 -27.35 17.64
N GLY A 186 -24.15 -28.23 17.07
CA GLY A 186 -23.70 -29.44 17.72
C GLY A 186 -22.31 -29.25 18.34
N PHE A 187 -22.06 -29.91 19.48
CA PHE A 187 -20.77 -29.91 20.15
C PHE A 187 -20.35 -31.37 20.42
N THR A 188 -19.15 -31.71 19.93
CA THR A 188 -18.58 -33.06 20.11
C THR A 188 -17.15 -32.97 20.60
N LEU A 189 -16.70 -33.98 21.37
CA LEU A 189 -15.27 -34.12 21.66
C LEU A 189 -14.56 -34.69 20.44
N ARG A 190 -13.33 -34.29 20.22
CA ARG A 190 -12.50 -34.87 19.16
C ARG A 190 -12.05 -36.27 19.55
N ASP A 191 -12.05 -37.22 18.62
CA ASP A 191 -11.77 -38.63 18.82
C ASP A 191 -10.41 -38.93 19.51
N SER A 192 -9.40 -38.07 19.35
CA SER A 192 -8.12 -38.17 20.03
C SER A 192 -8.22 -38.07 21.56
N LEU A 193 -9.31 -37.45 22.06
CA LEU A 193 -9.60 -37.31 23.50
C LEU A 193 -10.69 -38.27 23.99
N SER A 194 -11.45 -38.87 23.08
CA SER A 194 -12.51 -39.85 23.45
C SER A 194 -11.95 -41.20 23.94
N ASN A 195 -10.69 -41.50 23.61
CA ASN A 195 -10.03 -42.76 23.98
C ASN A 195 -9.31 -42.73 25.34
N GLY A 196 -9.87 -42.06 26.34
CA GLY A 196 -9.50 -42.27 27.74
C GLY A 196 -8.23 -41.59 28.26
N GLN A 197 -7.63 -40.68 27.53
CA GLN A 197 -6.47 -39.90 28.01
C GLN A 197 -6.84 -38.54 28.65
N VAL A 198 -8.04 -38.44 29.23
CA VAL A 198 -8.43 -37.29 30.06
C VAL A 198 -7.92 -37.43 31.52
N GLU A 199 -7.29 -38.55 31.86
CA GLU A 199 -6.68 -38.74 33.16
C GLU A 199 -5.35 -37.98 33.27
N GLY A 200 -5.43 -36.73 33.67
CA GLY A 200 -4.24 -35.95 34.05
C GLY A 200 -4.33 -34.44 33.85
N GLN A 201 -5.28 -33.90 33.07
CA GLN A 201 -5.42 -32.47 32.91
C GLN A 201 -6.52 -31.89 33.78
N LYS A 202 -6.11 -31.37 34.93
CA LYS A 202 -6.97 -30.73 35.97
C LYS A 202 -7.37 -29.28 35.64
N GLU A 203 -7.16 -28.82 34.41
CA GLU A 203 -7.40 -27.41 34.10
C GLU A 203 -8.62 -27.21 33.19
N VAL A 204 -9.46 -26.26 33.59
CA VAL A 204 -10.56 -25.75 32.75
C VAL A 204 -9.93 -25.10 31.52
N ARG A 205 -10.31 -25.53 30.31
CA ARG A 205 -9.83 -24.94 29.08
C ARG A 205 -10.83 -23.95 28.52
N HIS A 206 -10.37 -22.76 28.25
CA HIS A 206 -11.13 -21.72 27.58
C HIS A 206 -10.85 -21.74 26.07
N ILE A 207 -11.87 -22.06 25.31
CA ILE A 207 -11.79 -22.15 23.84
C ILE A 207 -12.83 -21.22 23.25
N SER A 208 -12.46 -20.43 22.28
CA SER A 208 -13.45 -19.72 21.49
C SER A 208 -13.49 -20.26 20.07
N ALA A 209 -14.68 -20.31 19.50
CA ALA A 209 -14.90 -20.63 18.11
C ALA A 209 -15.63 -19.48 17.40
N VAL A 210 -15.20 -19.18 16.20
CA VAL A 210 -15.84 -18.21 15.34
C VAL A 210 -16.39 -18.92 14.13
N VAL A 211 -17.72 -18.87 13.96
CA VAL A 211 -18.38 -19.44 12.78
C VAL A 211 -18.72 -18.27 11.85
N SER A 212 -18.13 -18.29 10.67
CA SER A 212 -18.31 -17.27 9.64
C SER A 212 -19.08 -17.83 8.45
N GLN A 213 -19.64 -16.95 7.62
CA GLN A 213 -20.27 -17.40 6.38
C GLN A 213 -19.22 -18.03 5.44
N PRO A 214 -19.43 -19.26 4.93
CA PRO A 214 -18.50 -19.94 4.03
C PRO A 214 -18.10 -19.12 2.81
N PHE A 215 -19.03 -18.37 2.22
CA PHE A 215 -18.73 -17.48 1.10
C PHE A 215 -17.78 -16.34 1.48
N GLY A 216 -17.96 -15.74 2.66
CA GLY A 216 -17.08 -14.69 3.17
C GLY A 216 -15.66 -15.20 3.41
N VAL A 217 -15.53 -16.41 3.98
CA VAL A 217 -14.26 -17.09 4.21
C VAL A 217 -13.57 -17.41 2.87
N ALA A 218 -14.31 -17.96 1.90
CA ALA A 218 -13.79 -18.23 0.56
C ALA A 218 -13.25 -16.97 -0.14
N LYS A 219 -13.93 -15.83 0.02
CA LYS A 219 -13.46 -14.54 -0.46
C LYS A 219 -12.17 -14.10 0.23
N GLY A 220 -12.04 -14.34 1.54
CA GLY A 220 -10.80 -14.10 2.28
C GLY A 220 -9.63 -14.93 1.73
N TYR A 221 -9.85 -16.20 1.48
CA TYR A 221 -8.85 -17.09 0.85
C TYR A 221 -8.50 -16.64 -0.57
N GLN A 222 -9.45 -16.14 -1.36
CA GLN A 222 -9.18 -15.60 -2.70
C GLN A 222 -8.15 -14.45 -2.67
N TRP A 223 -8.20 -13.59 -1.65
CA TRP A 223 -7.23 -12.51 -1.47
C TRP A 223 -5.87 -13.00 -0.95
N ALA A 224 -5.89 -14.01 -0.09
CA ALA A 224 -4.67 -14.58 0.49
C ALA A 224 -3.94 -15.54 -0.46
N LEU A 225 -4.64 -16.06 -1.49
CA LEU A 225 -4.12 -17.01 -2.46
C LEU A 225 -3.48 -16.27 -3.64
N THR A 226 -2.22 -16.58 -3.89
CA THR A 226 -1.49 -16.11 -5.07
C THR A 226 -1.09 -17.31 -5.91
N ILE A 227 -1.50 -17.31 -7.17
CA ILE A 227 -1.10 -18.34 -8.14
C ILE A 227 -0.41 -17.62 -9.28
N ALA A 228 0.82 -18.00 -9.58
CA ALA A 228 1.60 -17.39 -10.63
C ALA A 228 2.37 -18.45 -11.44
N PRO A 229 2.42 -18.34 -12.77
CA PRO A 229 3.24 -19.23 -13.57
C PRO A 229 4.73 -19.01 -13.26
N THR A 230 5.48 -20.09 -13.13
CA THR A 230 6.93 -20.03 -12.86
C THR A 230 7.68 -19.38 -14.02
N SER A 231 7.19 -19.58 -15.27
CA SER A 231 7.73 -18.97 -16.49
C SER A 231 6.63 -18.94 -17.55
N LYS A 232 6.70 -17.97 -18.46
CA LYS A 232 5.76 -17.84 -19.60
C LYS A 232 5.78 -19.03 -20.58
N ALA A 233 6.82 -19.86 -20.52
CA ALA A 233 7.01 -21.00 -21.44
C ALA A 233 6.72 -22.35 -20.80
N THR A 234 6.37 -22.42 -19.51
CA THR A 234 6.18 -23.69 -18.78
C THR A 234 4.74 -23.83 -18.29
N SER A 235 4.27 -25.07 -18.25
CA SER A 235 2.97 -25.43 -17.64
C SER A 235 3.04 -25.57 -16.11
N VAL A 236 4.07 -25.01 -15.47
CA VAL A 236 4.27 -25.06 -14.02
C VAL A 236 3.87 -23.72 -13.41
N ALA A 237 3.04 -23.78 -12.37
CA ALA A 237 2.64 -22.63 -11.59
C ALA A 237 2.98 -22.85 -10.11
N THR A 238 3.30 -21.77 -9.42
CA THR A 238 3.47 -21.74 -7.96
C THR A 238 2.18 -21.26 -7.34
N VAL A 239 1.65 -22.05 -6.43
CA VAL A 239 0.50 -21.72 -5.58
C VAL A 239 1.02 -21.32 -4.22
N SER A 240 0.77 -20.10 -3.79
CA SER A 240 1.20 -19.59 -2.48
C SER A 240 0.00 -19.09 -1.70
N LEU A 241 -0.09 -19.47 -0.45
CA LEU A 241 -1.13 -19.07 0.49
C LEU A 241 -0.53 -18.47 1.74
N ILE A 242 -1.00 -17.30 2.14
CA ILE A 242 -0.62 -16.67 3.39
C ILE A 242 -1.61 -17.07 4.48
N ASN A 243 -1.11 -17.72 5.55
CA ASN A 243 -1.95 -18.18 6.65
C ASN A 243 -1.23 -18.11 7.99
N THR A 244 -1.97 -18.01 9.09
CA THR A 244 -1.45 -18.06 10.47
C THR A 244 -1.07 -19.46 10.89
N ASN A 245 -1.74 -20.49 10.35
CA ASN A 245 -1.49 -21.88 10.64
C ASN A 245 -0.96 -22.60 9.39
N ILE A 246 0.24 -23.19 9.49
CA ILE A 246 0.93 -23.86 8.39
C ILE A 246 0.12 -25.08 7.90
N GLN A 247 -0.36 -25.94 8.81
CA GLN A 247 -1.11 -27.13 8.45
C GLN A 247 -2.43 -26.79 7.75
N ARG A 248 -3.13 -25.75 8.21
CA ARG A 248 -4.33 -25.24 7.54
C ARG A 248 -4.05 -24.77 6.13
N GLY A 249 -2.90 -24.11 5.92
CA GLY A 249 -2.45 -23.69 4.58
C GLY A 249 -2.14 -24.89 3.67
N GLN A 250 -1.46 -25.89 4.19
CA GLN A 250 -1.14 -27.14 3.47
C GLN A 250 -2.39 -27.90 3.07
N ASP A 251 -3.29 -28.12 4.03
CA ASP A 251 -4.56 -28.82 3.79
C ASP A 251 -5.42 -28.09 2.76
N PHE A 252 -5.42 -26.73 2.81
CA PHE A 252 -6.15 -25.92 1.87
C PHE A 252 -5.63 -26.09 0.44
N ILE A 253 -4.32 -26.02 0.22
CA ILE A 253 -3.72 -26.16 -1.12
C ILE A 253 -3.95 -27.58 -1.66
N ASN A 254 -3.76 -28.61 -0.83
CA ASN A 254 -4.02 -30.00 -1.22
C ASN A 254 -5.49 -30.19 -1.64
N LYS A 255 -6.40 -29.67 -0.83
CA LYS A 255 -7.84 -29.79 -1.10
C LYS A 255 -8.27 -28.97 -2.31
N LEU A 256 -7.63 -27.81 -2.53
CA LEU A 256 -7.86 -27.01 -3.72
C LEU A 256 -7.53 -27.79 -4.99
N MET A 257 -6.41 -28.51 -5.01
CA MET A 257 -6.02 -29.34 -6.16
C MET A 257 -6.96 -30.52 -6.35
N GLU A 258 -7.42 -31.13 -5.27
CA GLU A 258 -8.41 -32.21 -5.33
C GLU A 258 -9.74 -31.74 -5.92
N MET A 259 -10.26 -30.61 -5.43
CA MET A 259 -11.53 -30.05 -5.91
C MET A 259 -11.44 -29.58 -7.39
N TYR A 260 -10.33 -28.96 -7.75
CA TYR A 260 -10.07 -28.58 -9.14
C TYR A 260 -10.06 -29.80 -10.05
N ASN A 261 -9.30 -30.85 -9.71
CA ASN A 261 -9.24 -32.07 -10.51
C ASN A 261 -10.62 -32.75 -10.60
N ARG A 262 -11.35 -32.79 -9.50
CA ARG A 262 -12.71 -33.36 -9.46
C ARG A 262 -13.64 -32.60 -10.40
N ASN A 263 -13.63 -31.27 -10.35
CA ASN A 263 -14.51 -30.46 -11.21
C ASN A 263 -14.12 -30.60 -12.68
N THR A 264 -12.83 -30.58 -13.01
CA THR A 264 -12.35 -30.76 -14.38
C THR A 264 -12.68 -32.14 -14.92
N ASN A 265 -12.54 -33.19 -14.11
CA ASN A 265 -12.91 -34.54 -14.51
C ASN A 265 -14.44 -34.67 -14.73
N ASN A 266 -15.25 -34.03 -13.87
CA ASN A 266 -16.71 -34.03 -14.06
C ASN A 266 -17.11 -33.35 -15.39
N ASP A 267 -16.47 -32.23 -15.72
CA ASP A 267 -16.72 -31.50 -16.96
C ASP A 267 -16.37 -32.35 -18.21
N LYS A 268 -15.20 -33.05 -18.19
CA LYS A 268 -14.80 -33.99 -19.24
C LYS A 268 -15.76 -35.15 -19.38
N ASN A 269 -16.18 -35.73 -18.25
CA ASN A 269 -17.11 -36.85 -18.23
C ASN A 269 -18.47 -36.45 -18.79
N GLU A 270 -18.94 -35.21 -18.61
CA GLU A 270 -20.19 -34.72 -19.19
C GLU A 270 -20.15 -34.76 -20.73
N VAL A 271 -19.04 -34.30 -21.34
CA VAL A 271 -18.87 -34.35 -22.80
C VAL A 271 -18.83 -35.79 -23.28
N ALA A 272 -18.05 -36.66 -22.63
CA ALA A 272 -17.94 -38.06 -23.01
C ALA A 272 -19.28 -38.80 -22.87
N GLU A 273 -20.05 -38.47 -21.82
CA GLU A 273 -21.38 -39.05 -21.62
C GLU A 273 -22.36 -38.64 -22.71
N LYS A 274 -22.40 -37.36 -23.08
CA LYS A 274 -23.24 -36.89 -24.21
C LYS A 274 -22.85 -37.54 -25.54
N THR A 275 -21.54 -37.71 -25.75
CA THR A 275 -21.02 -38.39 -26.91
C THR A 275 -21.44 -39.86 -26.91
N ARG A 276 -21.38 -40.54 -25.76
CA ARG A 276 -21.85 -41.93 -25.59
C ARG A 276 -23.33 -42.09 -25.90
N GLU A 277 -24.17 -41.21 -25.37
CA GLU A 277 -25.62 -41.21 -25.63
C GLU A 277 -25.89 -41.09 -27.15
N PHE A 278 -25.24 -40.12 -27.80
CA PHE A 278 -25.41 -39.89 -29.23
C PHE A 278 -24.98 -41.10 -30.07
N ILE A 279 -23.80 -41.69 -29.79
CA ILE A 279 -23.31 -42.86 -30.52
C ILE A 279 -24.22 -44.05 -30.30
N ASN A 280 -24.70 -44.30 -29.07
CA ASN A 280 -25.61 -45.42 -28.77
C ASN A 280 -26.94 -45.28 -29.53
N GLU A 281 -27.51 -44.09 -29.60
CA GLU A 281 -28.71 -43.82 -30.36
C GLU A 281 -28.48 -44.08 -31.86
N ARG A 282 -27.30 -43.66 -32.37
CA ARG A 282 -26.97 -43.87 -33.77
C ARG A 282 -26.72 -45.35 -34.12
N ILE A 283 -26.03 -46.09 -33.23
CA ILE A 283 -25.85 -47.56 -33.38
C ILE A 283 -27.20 -48.24 -33.48
N LYS A 284 -28.16 -47.90 -32.62
CA LYS A 284 -29.51 -48.50 -32.66
C LYS A 284 -30.21 -48.29 -34.01
N ILE A 285 -30.11 -47.08 -34.57
CA ILE A 285 -30.71 -46.80 -35.90
C ILE A 285 -30.02 -47.58 -36.97
N ILE A 286 -28.70 -47.69 -36.98
CA ILE A 286 -27.96 -48.44 -38.03
C ILE A 286 -28.17 -49.94 -37.88
N ASP A 287 -28.25 -50.45 -36.67
CA ASP A 287 -28.55 -51.87 -36.42
C ASP A 287 -29.90 -52.27 -37.01
N GLU A 288 -30.96 -51.47 -36.85
CA GLU A 288 -32.25 -51.61 -37.39
C GLU A 288 -32.22 -51.55 -38.93
N GLU A 289 -31.52 -50.56 -39.50
CA GLU A 289 -31.37 -50.40 -40.94
C GLU A 289 -30.55 -51.54 -41.57
N LEU A 290 -29.53 -52.03 -40.86
CA LEU A 290 -28.73 -53.19 -41.31
C LEU A 290 -29.58 -54.45 -41.31
N GLY A 291 -30.29 -54.75 -40.23
CA GLY A 291 -31.19 -55.87 -40.14
C GLY A 291 -32.26 -55.90 -41.30
N ASN A 292 -32.89 -54.73 -41.52
CA ASN A 292 -33.83 -54.57 -42.62
C ASN A 292 -33.21 -54.82 -44.03
N THR A 293 -31.87 -54.45 -44.15
CA THR A 293 -31.18 -54.67 -45.45
C THR A 293 -30.75 -56.12 -45.58
N GLU A 294 -30.34 -56.78 -44.52
CA GLU A 294 -30.04 -58.22 -44.51
C GLU A 294 -31.27 -59.09 -44.83
N GLU A 295 -32.41 -58.73 -44.22
CA GLU A 295 -33.68 -59.42 -44.57
C GLU A 295 -34.08 -59.26 -46.05
N LYS A 296 -33.88 -58.04 -46.58
CA LYS A 296 -34.07 -57.76 -47.99
C LYS A 296 -33.15 -58.62 -48.90
N LEU A 297 -31.87 -58.71 -48.51
CA LEU A 297 -30.84 -59.46 -49.19
C LEU A 297 -31.18 -60.99 -49.20
N GLU A 298 -31.56 -61.52 -48.05
CA GLU A 298 -31.98 -62.91 -47.87
C GLU A 298 -33.20 -63.21 -48.66
N THR A 299 -34.23 -62.38 -48.61
CA THR A 299 -35.47 -62.53 -49.35
C THR A 299 -35.22 -62.52 -50.90
N PHE A 300 -34.33 -61.61 -51.33
CA PHE A 300 -33.92 -61.50 -52.70
C PHE A 300 -33.20 -62.80 -53.17
N LYS A 301 -32.18 -63.27 -52.39
CA LYS A 301 -31.45 -64.51 -52.67
C LYS A 301 -32.39 -65.70 -52.76
N ARG A 302 -33.34 -65.84 -51.83
CA ARG A 302 -34.33 -66.92 -51.80
C ARG A 302 -35.25 -66.90 -52.98
N ASN A 303 -35.75 -65.73 -53.44
CA ASN A 303 -36.71 -65.60 -54.53
C ASN A 303 -36.04 -65.71 -55.88
N ALA A 304 -34.76 -65.32 -56.00
CA ALA A 304 -34.02 -65.35 -57.28
C ALA A 304 -33.30 -66.68 -57.57
N GLY A 305 -33.18 -67.61 -56.58
CA GLY A 305 -32.56 -68.94 -56.81
C GLY A 305 -31.08 -68.88 -57.22
N LEU A 306 -30.35 -67.76 -56.88
CA LEU A 306 -29.02 -67.48 -57.37
C LEU A 306 -27.94 -68.12 -56.50
N THR A 307 -27.12 -69.04 -57.12
CA THR A 307 -25.99 -69.66 -56.47
C THR A 307 -24.62 -69.28 -57.05
N ASP A 308 -24.52 -68.69 -58.25
CA ASP A 308 -23.25 -68.28 -58.87
C ASP A 308 -23.40 -67.21 -59.95
N ILE A 309 -22.50 -66.22 -60.04
CA ILE A 309 -22.51 -65.14 -61.03
C ILE A 309 -21.13 -65.02 -61.68
N SER A 310 -21.10 -65.06 -63.07
CA SER A 310 -19.88 -65.12 -63.84
C SER A 310 -19.03 -63.87 -63.91
N SER A 311 -17.72 -64.01 -64.10
CA SER A 311 -16.63 -63.12 -63.89
C SER A 311 -16.57 -61.78 -64.67
N ASP A 312 -17.27 -61.64 -65.82
CA ASP A 312 -17.25 -60.38 -66.62
C ASP A 312 -18.19 -59.28 -66.06
N ALA A 313 -19.25 -59.65 -65.39
CA ALA A 313 -20.10 -58.77 -64.64
C ALA A 313 -19.36 -58.27 -63.39
N GLN A 314 -18.45 -59.04 -62.85
CA GLN A 314 -17.70 -58.78 -61.60
C GLN A 314 -16.72 -57.60 -61.70
N LEU A 315 -16.08 -57.35 -62.86
CA LEU A 315 -15.20 -56.23 -63.11
C LEU A 315 -15.97 -54.91 -63.29
N ALA A 316 -17.08 -54.89 -63.97
CA ALA A 316 -17.92 -53.68 -64.01
C ALA A 316 -18.64 -53.40 -62.68
N VAL A 317 -18.95 -54.45 -61.95
CA VAL A 317 -19.57 -54.44 -60.63
C VAL A 317 -18.56 -53.97 -59.59
N SER A 318 -17.29 -54.41 -59.62
CA SER A 318 -16.28 -53.96 -58.64
C SER A 318 -15.94 -52.46 -58.78
N GLY A 319 -15.86 -51.94 -60.02
CA GLY A 319 -15.65 -50.48 -60.23
C GLY A 319 -16.84 -49.67 -59.75
N ASN A 320 -18.06 -50.08 -59.98
CA ASN A 320 -19.25 -49.43 -59.46
C ASN A 320 -19.37 -49.62 -57.94
N ALA A 321 -18.85 -50.72 -57.37
CA ALA A 321 -18.85 -51.03 -55.99
C ALA A 321 -18.05 -49.97 -55.16
N GLU A 322 -16.92 -49.55 -55.72
CA GLU A 322 -16.07 -48.53 -55.05
C GLU A 322 -16.77 -47.17 -54.97
N TYR A 323 -17.41 -46.72 -56.02
CA TYR A 323 -18.15 -45.45 -56.01
C TYR A 323 -19.39 -45.50 -55.14
N GLU A 324 -20.09 -46.58 -55.10
CA GLU A 324 -21.25 -46.75 -54.21
C GLU A 324 -20.82 -46.84 -52.72
N LYS A 325 -19.70 -47.50 -52.45
CA LYS A 325 -19.11 -47.48 -51.10
C LYS A 325 -18.83 -46.04 -50.68
N LYS A 326 -18.09 -45.28 -51.51
CA LYS A 326 -17.82 -43.83 -51.25
C LYS A 326 -19.11 -43.02 -51.12
N ARG A 327 -20.13 -43.30 -51.89
CA ARG A 327 -21.45 -42.65 -51.88
C ARG A 327 -22.17 -42.85 -50.54
N VAL A 328 -22.07 -44.02 -49.94
CA VAL A 328 -22.74 -44.28 -48.66
C VAL A 328 -21.88 -43.85 -47.50
N GLU A 329 -20.58 -43.99 -47.60
CA GLU A 329 -19.67 -43.34 -46.62
C GLU A 329 -19.98 -41.85 -46.57
N ASN A 330 -20.04 -41.15 -47.69
CA ASN A 330 -20.42 -39.76 -47.79
C ASN A 330 -21.86 -39.51 -47.30
N GLY A 331 -22.82 -40.40 -47.66
CA GLY A 331 -24.21 -40.33 -47.15
C GLY A 331 -24.28 -40.43 -45.63
N THR A 332 -23.41 -41.22 -45.04
CA THR A 332 -23.27 -41.34 -43.59
C THR A 332 -22.74 -40.05 -42.97
N GLN A 333 -21.68 -39.47 -43.52
CA GLN A 333 -21.17 -38.19 -43.06
C GLN A 333 -22.26 -37.10 -43.16
N ILE A 334 -23.04 -37.07 -44.25
CA ILE A 334 -24.19 -36.17 -44.40
C ILE A 334 -25.19 -36.34 -43.24
N ASN A 335 -25.52 -37.59 -42.91
CA ASN A 335 -26.48 -37.84 -41.81
C ASN A 335 -25.95 -37.45 -40.46
N LEU A 336 -24.67 -37.77 -40.17
CA LEU A 336 -24.01 -37.33 -38.91
C LEU A 336 -23.99 -35.82 -38.77
N VAL A 337 -23.61 -35.11 -39.85
CA VAL A 337 -23.59 -33.64 -39.87
C VAL A 337 -25.01 -33.06 -39.74
N ARG A 338 -25.99 -33.66 -40.37
CA ARG A 338 -27.41 -33.24 -40.28
C ARG A 338 -28.01 -33.48 -38.89
N ASP A 339 -27.68 -34.58 -38.25
CA ASP A 339 -28.16 -34.86 -36.90
C ASP A 339 -27.47 -33.92 -35.89
N LEU A 340 -26.20 -33.61 -36.11
CA LEU A 340 -25.51 -32.58 -35.36
C LEU A 340 -26.14 -31.19 -35.58
N ALA A 341 -26.55 -30.88 -36.83
CA ALA A 341 -27.27 -29.64 -37.13
C ALA A 341 -28.62 -29.55 -36.40
N LYS A 342 -29.35 -30.65 -36.28
CA LYS A 342 -30.60 -30.71 -35.50
C LYS A 342 -30.32 -30.49 -34.01
N TYR A 343 -29.27 -31.10 -33.48
CA TYR A 343 -28.90 -31.01 -32.08
C TYR A 343 -28.54 -29.57 -31.70
N ILE A 344 -27.71 -28.88 -32.49
CA ILE A 344 -27.29 -27.50 -32.22
C ILE A 344 -28.42 -26.49 -32.40
N ASN A 345 -29.40 -26.79 -33.29
CA ASN A 345 -30.55 -25.92 -33.54
C ASN A 345 -31.70 -26.12 -32.55
N ASN A 346 -31.64 -27.11 -31.67
CA ASN A 346 -32.63 -27.31 -30.65
C ASN A 346 -32.49 -26.20 -29.57
N PRO A 347 -33.54 -25.40 -29.29
CA PRO A 347 -33.50 -24.36 -28.29
C PRO A 347 -33.17 -24.86 -26.88
N LEU A 348 -33.48 -26.10 -26.56
CA LEU A 348 -33.18 -26.70 -25.26
C LEU A 348 -31.67 -26.91 -25.04
N ASN A 349 -30.88 -26.92 -26.12
CA ASN A 349 -29.42 -27.13 -26.08
C ASN A 349 -28.66 -25.83 -26.28
N GLU A 350 -29.19 -24.68 -25.83
CA GLU A 350 -28.56 -23.36 -26.09
C GLU A 350 -27.18 -23.25 -25.49
N TYR A 351 -26.99 -23.78 -24.26
CA TYR A 351 -25.73 -23.78 -23.51
C TYR A 351 -25.32 -25.20 -23.08
N GLU A 352 -25.70 -26.21 -23.88
CA GLU A 352 -25.26 -27.58 -23.66
C GLU A 352 -24.02 -27.92 -24.49
N VAL A 353 -23.23 -28.86 -23.97
CA VAL A 353 -22.07 -29.39 -24.68
C VAL A 353 -22.53 -30.18 -25.91
N LEU A 354 -21.79 -30.04 -26.98
CA LEU A 354 -22.08 -30.74 -28.25
C LEU A 354 -21.31 -32.06 -28.32
N PRO A 355 -21.90 -33.12 -28.90
CA PRO A 355 -21.16 -34.34 -29.10
C PRO A 355 -19.94 -34.08 -30.01
N SER A 356 -18.77 -34.42 -29.53
CA SER A 356 -17.50 -34.39 -30.26
C SER A 356 -17.02 -35.82 -30.52
N ASN A 357 -16.10 -36.04 -31.43
CA ASN A 357 -15.56 -37.36 -31.75
C ASN A 357 -16.61 -38.39 -32.18
N ILE A 358 -17.62 -37.95 -32.96
CA ILE A 358 -18.69 -38.82 -33.49
C ILE A 358 -18.33 -39.50 -34.83
N GLY A 359 -17.05 -39.46 -35.24
CA GLY A 359 -16.58 -40.05 -36.49
C GLY A 359 -16.72 -39.14 -37.71
N LEU A 360 -16.77 -37.85 -37.54
CA LEU A 360 -16.66 -36.88 -38.64
C LEU A 360 -15.27 -36.92 -39.27
N THR A 361 -15.24 -36.86 -40.60
CA THR A 361 -13.98 -36.79 -41.37
C THR A 361 -13.45 -35.37 -41.47
N ASP A 362 -14.26 -34.36 -41.15
CA ASP A 362 -13.88 -32.95 -41.18
C ASP A 362 -13.24 -32.55 -39.84
N ASN A 363 -11.90 -32.47 -39.82
CA ASN A 363 -11.15 -32.03 -38.66
C ASN A 363 -11.44 -30.58 -38.30
N GLY A 364 -11.76 -29.72 -39.28
CA GLY A 364 -12.10 -28.32 -39.03
C GLY A 364 -13.37 -28.18 -38.20
N LEU A 365 -14.41 -28.92 -38.55
CA LEU A 365 -15.67 -28.96 -37.81
C LEU A 365 -15.46 -29.55 -36.40
N THR A 366 -14.69 -30.62 -36.27
CA THR A 366 -14.39 -31.26 -34.99
C THR A 366 -13.68 -30.28 -34.05
N THR A 367 -12.68 -29.57 -34.54
CA THR A 367 -11.94 -28.53 -33.74
C THR A 367 -12.88 -27.41 -33.28
N GLN A 368 -13.81 -26.97 -34.12
CA GLN A 368 -14.76 -25.93 -33.72
C GLN A 368 -15.78 -26.43 -32.68
N LEU A 369 -16.19 -27.68 -32.74
CA LEU A 369 -17.03 -28.31 -31.74
C LEU A 369 -16.35 -28.38 -30.39
N GLU A 370 -15.08 -28.79 -30.36
CA GLU A 370 -14.28 -28.83 -29.15
C GLU A 370 -14.15 -27.43 -28.53
N ARG A 371 -13.86 -26.43 -29.37
CA ARG A 371 -13.74 -25.04 -28.90
C ARG A 371 -15.06 -24.48 -28.34
N TYR A 372 -16.18 -24.82 -28.97
CA TYR A 372 -17.49 -24.48 -28.44
C TYR A 372 -17.72 -25.13 -27.07
N ASN A 373 -17.41 -26.41 -26.93
CA ASN A 373 -17.55 -27.15 -25.67
C ASN A 373 -16.69 -26.55 -24.56
N GLU A 374 -15.44 -26.16 -24.87
CA GLU A 374 -14.58 -25.44 -23.91
C GLU A 374 -15.28 -24.19 -23.37
N LEU A 375 -15.83 -23.35 -24.24
CA LEU A 375 -16.51 -22.12 -23.82
C LEU A 375 -17.77 -22.40 -23.00
N VAL A 376 -18.55 -23.41 -23.35
CA VAL A 376 -19.75 -23.80 -22.60
C VAL A 376 -19.38 -24.32 -21.19
N ILE A 377 -18.35 -25.16 -21.12
CA ILE A 377 -17.84 -25.67 -19.84
C ILE A 377 -17.32 -24.51 -18.96
N GLU A 378 -16.57 -23.57 -19.55
CA GLU A 378 -16.09 -22.39 -18.84
C GLU A 378 -17.25 -21.53 -18.32
N ARG A 379 -18.31 -21.35 -19.13
CA ARG A 379 -19.54 -20.69 -18.69
C ARG A 379 -20.18 -21.41 -17.51
N LYS A 380 -20.31 -22.70 -17.56
CA LYS A 380 -20.88 -23.52 -16.48
C LYS A 380 -20.03 -23.38 -15.19
N ARG A 381 -18.71 -23.34 -15.32
CA ARG A 381 -17.78 -23.10 -14.20
C ARG A 381 -17.99 -21.74 -13.57
N LEU A 382 -18.03 -20.68 -14.40
CA LEU A 382 -18.24 -19.32 -13.92
C LEU A 382 -19.63 -19.11 -13.29
N LEU A 383 -20.68 -19.73 -13.82
CA LEU A 383 -22.02 -19.66 -13.26
C LEU A 383 -22.13 -20.28 -11.87
N ARG A 384 -21.24 -21.20 -11.51
CA ARG A 384 -21.20 -21.73 -10.12
C ARG A 384 -20.73 -20.67 -9.11
N THR A 385 -20.06 -19.60 -9.57
CA THR A 385 -19.45 -18.57 -8.70
C THR A 385 -20.11 -17.21 -8.82
N SER A 386 -20.90 -17.00 -9.87
CA SER A 386 -21.38 -15.70 -10.28
C SER A 386 -22.80 -15.77 -10.78
N THR A 387 -23.46 -14.64 -10.86
CA THR A 387 -24.81 -14.51 -11.44
C THR A 387 -24.70 -14.24 -12.94
N GLU A 388 -25.78 -14.54 -13.69
CA GLU A 388 -25.86 -14.30 -15.14
C GLU A 388 -25.57 -12.84 -15.55
N ASN A 389 -25.75 -11.89 -14.64
CA ASN A 389 -25.52 -10.47 -14.88
C ASN A 389 -24.05 -10.05 -14.74
N ASN A 390 -23.13 -10.98 -14.44
CA ASN A 390 -21.70 -10.66 -14.38
C ASN A 390 -21.16 -10.30 -15.77
N PRO A 391 -20.45 -9.18 -15.92
CA PRO A 391 -19.85 -8.78 -17.21
C PRO A 391 -18.99 -9.88 -17.87
N MET A 392 -18.31 -10.71 -17.10
CA MET A 392 -17.52 -11.82 -17.64
C MET A 392 -18.40 -12.91 -18.24
N ILE A 393 -19.53 -13.23 -17.61
CA ILE A 393 -20.50 -14.20 -18.14
C ILE A 393 -21.18 -13.65 -19.39
N ILE A 394 -21.54 -12.36 -19.38
CA ILE A 394 -22.12 -11.70 -20.55
C ILE A 394 -21.15 -11.74 -21.74
N ASN A 395 -19.84 -11.46 -21.51
CA ASN A 395 -18.82 -11.55 -22.55
C ASN A 395 -18.63 -12.99 -23.05
N LEU A 396 -18.68 -13.96 -22.14
CA LEU A 396 -18.58 -15.37 -22.47
C LEU A 396 -19.83 -15.84 -23.28
N ASP A 397 -21.01 -15.38 -22.88
CA ASP A 397 -22.25 -15.63 -23.62
C ASP A 397 -22.19 -15.06 -25.04
N MET A 398 -21.61 -13.88 -25.22
CA MET A 398 -21.36 -13.33 -26.56
C MET A 398 -20.39 -14.21 -27.33
N SER A 399 -19.32 -14.69 -26.71
CA SER A 399 -18.33 -15.57 -27.32
C SER A 399 -18.93 -16.93 -27.68
N ILE A 400 -19.77 -17.52 -26.83
CA ILE A 400 -20.49 -18.75 -27.08
C ILE A 400 -21.46 -18.59 -28.26
N ARG A 401 -22.22 -17.49 -28.28
CA ARG A 401 -23.12 -17.21 -29.41
C ARG A 401 -22.36 -17.04 -30.72
N ALA A 402 -21.24 -16.30 -30.70
CA ALA A 402 -20.38 -16.13 -31.86
C ALA A 402 -19.80 -17.48 -32.30
N MET A 403 -19.29 -18.28 -31.35
CA MET A 403 -18.78 -19.63 -31.68
C MET A 403 -19.87 -20.58 -32.15
N LYS A 404 -21.07 -20.52 -31.56
CA LYS A 404 -22.23 -21.28 -32.03
C LYS A 404 -22.58 -20.92 -33.47
N ALA A 405 -22.53 -19.65 -33.83
CA ALA A 405 -22.73 -19.20 -35.20
C ALA A 405 -21.65 -19.75 -36.15
N ASN A 406 -20.36 -19.74 -35.70
CA ASN A 406 -19.26 -20.31 -36.48
C ASN A 406 -19.42 -21.82 -36.67
N VAL A 407 -19.77 -22.55 -35.61
CA VAL A 407 -20.04 -23.98 -35.67
C VAL A 407 -21.22 -24.27 -36.64
N LYS A 408 -22.31 -23.48 -36.57
CA LYS A 408 -23.42 -23.63 -37.54
C LYS A 408 -22.95 -23.38 -38.95
N ALA A 409 -22.17 -22.32 -39.18
CA ALA A 409 -21.64 -22.04 -40.53
C ALA A 409 -20.69 -23.15 -41.01
N ALA A 410 -19.88 -23.72 -40.13
CA ALA A 410 -19.02 -24.86 -40.46
C ALA A 410 -19.85 -26.12 -40.77
N ILE A 411 -20.88 -26.41 -39.98
CA ILE A 411 -21.82 -27.49 -40.22
C ILE A 411 -22.47 -27.33 -41.60
N ASP A 412 -22.96 -26.14 -41.92
CA ASP A 412 -23.61 -25.85 -43.20
C ASP A 412 -22.60 -25.96 -44.36
N GLY A 413 -21.37 -25.45 -44.16
CA GLY A 413 -20.27 -25.55 -45.11
C GLY A 413 -19.86 -27.00 -45.37
N THR A 414 -19.67 -27.80 -44.34
CA THR A 414 -19.35 -29.21 -44.39
C THR A 414 -20.50 -29.99 -45.08
N LEU A 415 -21.75 -29.69 -44.70
CA LEU A 415 -22.93 -30.32 -45.34
C LEU A 415 -23.01 -30.00 -46.81
N GLN A 416 -22.79 -28.75 -47.22
CA GLN A 416 -22.76 -28.38 -48.64
C GLN A 416 -21.62 -29.07 -49.39
N GLY A 417 -20.41 -29.11 -48.79
CA GLY A 417 -19.29 -29.85 -49.38
C GLY A 417 -19.60 -31.33 -49.60
N LEU A 418 -20.17 -31.99 -48.59
CA LEU A 418 -20.59 -33.39 -48.68
C LEU A 418 -21.71 -33.62 -49.72
N LEU A 419 -22.64 -32.65 -49.85
CA LEU A 419 -23.69 -32.70 -50.87
C LEU A 419 -23.13 -32.54 -52.28
N ILE A 420 -22.11 -31.71 -52.48
CA ILE A 420 -21.40 -31.59 -53.77
C ILE A 420 -20.72 -32.93 -54.12
N VAL A 421 -19.95 -33.49 -53.14
CA VAL A 421 -19.31 -34.80 -53.31
C VAL A 421 -20.34 -35.87 -53.61
N LYS A 422 -21.50 -35.84 -52.93
CA LYS A 422 -22.63 -36.79 -53.25
C LYS A 422 -23.10 -36.64 -54.68
N ALA A 423 -23.31 -35.41 -55.17
CA ALA A 423 -23.76 -35.16 -56.51
C ALA A 423 -22.76 -35.70 -57.58
N ASP A 424 -21.45 -35.57 -57.29
CA ASP A 424 -20.40 -36.08 -58.16
C ASP A 424 -20.34 -37.61 -58.12
N LEU A 425 -20.47 -38.24 -56.95
CA LEU A 425 -20.52 -39.68 -56.76
C LEU A 425 -21.78 -40.28 -57.42
N ASP A 426 -22.94 -39.60 -57.28
CA ASP A 426 -24.18 -39.98 -57.94
C ASP A 426 -24.05 -39.92 -59.46
N ARG A 427 -23.32 -38.94 -60.02
CA ARG A 427 -23.06 -38.78 -61.43
C ARG A 427 -22.18 -39.93 -62.00
N GLU A 428 -21.07 -40.21 -61.24
CA GLU A 428 -20.16 -41.31 -61.62
C GLU A 428 -20.84 -42.68 -61.47
N ALA A 429 -21.58 -42.95 -60.40
CA ALA A 429 -22.38 -44.17 -60.21
C ALA A 429 -23.40 -44.34 -61.30
N SER A 430 -24.02 -43.24 -61.73
CA SER A 430 -24.98 -43.26 -62.86
C SER A 430 -24.31 -43.61 -64.21
N ARG A 431 -23.05 -43.18 -64.44
CA ARG A 431 -22.25 -43.55 -65.60
C ARG A 431 -21.98 -45.09 -65.67
N PHE A 432 -21.57 -45.65 -64.51
CA PHE A 432 -21.33 -47.08 -64.38
C PHE A 432 -22.61 -47.88 -64.48
N SER A 433 -23.69 -47.40 -63.83
CA SER A 433 -25.02 -48.03 -63.93
C SER A 433 -25.57 -48.16 -65.38
N ARG A 434 -25.31 -47.13 -66.23
CA ARG A 434 -25.66 -47.18 -67.66
C ARG A 434 -24.86 -48.24 -68.43
N ARG A 435 -23.55 -48.45 -68.07
CA ARG A 435 -22.74 -49.51 -68.68
C ARG A 435 -23.19 -50.94 -68.27
N ILE A 436 -23.83 -51.06 -67.11
CA ILE A 436 -24.36 -52.30 -66.55
C ILE A 436 -25.78 -52.54 -67.04
N SER A 437 -26.40 -51.59 -67.79
CA SER A 437 -27.77 -51.63 -68.18
C SER A 437 -28.14 -52.79 -69.17
N ASP A 438 -27.12 -53.44 -69.69
CA ASP A 438 -27.30 -54.64 -70.58
C ASP A 438 -27.25 -55.99 -69.84
N ALA A 439 -26.98 -55.96 -68.42
CA ALA A 439 -26.97 -57.16 -67.60
C ALA A 439 -28.38 -57.50 -67.03
N PRO A 440 -28.70 -58.76 -66.73
CA PRO A 440 -30.04 -59.15 -66.25
C PRO A 440 -30.46 -58.37 -64.99
N GLY A 441 -31.70 -57.90 -64.91
CA GLY A 441 -32.21 -57.00 -63.86
C GLY A 441 -32.10 -57.55 -62.45
N GLN A 442 -32.03 -58.85 -62.25
CA GLN A 442 -31.87 -59.53 -60.96
C GLN A 442 -30.48 -59.38 -60.39
N GLU A 443 -29.42 -59.36 -61.21
CA GLU A 443 -28.03 -59.20 -60.80
C GLU A 443 -27.76 -57.79 -60.28
N ARG A 444 -28.34 -56.77 -60.92
CA ARG A 444 -28.26 -55.37 -60.45
C ARG A 444 -28.89 -55.18 -59.08
N GLN A 445 -30.03 -55.75 -58.83
CA GLN A 445 -30.73 -55.65 -57.54
C GLN A 445 -29.93 -56.32 -56.41
N TYR A 446 -29.38 -57.53 -56.70
CA TYR A 446 -28.54 -58.23 -55.75
C TYR A 446 -27.32 -57.39 -55.32
N VAL A 447 -26.56 -56.90 -56.31
CA VAL A 447 -25.37 -56.10 -56.09
C VAL A 447 -25.68 -54.80 -55.32
N SER A 448 -26.80 -54.17 -55.66
CA SER A 448 -27.23 -52.96 -54.94
C SER A 448 -27.54 -53.21 -53.45
N ILE A 449 -28.28 -54.30 -53.14
CA ILE A 449 -28.66 -54.65 -51.78
C ILE A 449 -27.45 -55.17 -50.99
N ALA A 450 -26.60 -56.03 -51.59
CA ALA A 450 -25.39 -56.54 -50.95
C ALA A 450 -24.42 -55.42 -50.58
N ARG A 451 -24.27 -54.42 -51.44
CA ARG A 451 -23.46 -53.26 -51.19
C ARG A 451 -24.00 -52.36 -50.02
N GLN A 452 -25.33 -52.15 -50.05
CA GLN A 452 -25.94 -51.40 -48.92
C GLN A 452 -25.73 -52.14 -47.60
N GLN A 453 -25.77 -53.45 -47.59
CA GLN A 453 -25.49 -54.27 -46.42
C GLN A 453 -24.03 -54.12 -45.97
N GLU A 454 -23.04 -54.25 -46.90
CA GLU A 454 -21.62 -54.12 -46.59
C GLU A 454 -21.28 -52.77 -45.96
N ILE A 455 -21.88 -51.69 -46.48
CA ILE A 455 -21.62 -50.34 -46.05
C ILE A 455 -22.26 -50.06 -44.67
N LYS A 456 -23.48 -50.49 -44.47
CA LYS A 456 -24.15 -50.39 -43.19
C LYS A 456 -23.41 -51.21 -42.09
N ALA A 457 -22.91 -52.39 -42.46
CA ALA A 457 -22.05 -53.18 -41.61
C ALA A 457 -20.72 -52.46 -41.25
N GLY A 458 -20.06 -51.84 -42.26
CA GLY A 458 -18.86 -51.04 -42.04
C GLY A 458 -19.11 -49.83 -41.09
N LEU A 459 -20.24 -49.14 -41.30
CA LEU A 459 -20.65 -48.05 -40.44
C LEU A 459 -20.95 -48.51 -39.01
N TYR A 460 -21.65 -49.61 -38.87
CA TYR A 460 -21.93 -50.21 -37.56
C TYR A 460 -20.63 -50.51 -36.80
N LEU A 461 -19.65 -51.13 -37.46
CA LEU A 461 -18.34 -51.41 -36.89
C LEU A 461 -17.59 -50.13 -36.52
N MET A 462 -17.63 -49.10 -37.37
CA MET A 462 -17.01 -47.81 -37.07
C MET A 462 -17.63 -47.15 -35.82
N LEU A 463 -18.96 -47.17 -35.72
CA LEU A 463 -19.64 -46.61 -34.56
C LEU A 463 -19.34 -47.41 -33.28
N LEU A 464 -19.24 -48.74 -33.37
CA LEU A 464 -18.79 -49.57 -32.25
C LEU A 464 -17.37 -49.21 -31.83
N GLN A 465 -16.46 -49.03 -32.77
CA GLN A 465 -15.10 -48.58 -32.47
C GLN A 465 -15.11 -47.22 -31.76
N LYS A 466 -15.88 -46.25 -32.27
CA LYS A 466 -15.99 -44.94 -31.63
C LYS A 466 -16.61 -44.98 -30.23
N ARG A 467 -17.55 -45.89 -30.01
CA ARG A 467 -18.12 -46.14 -28.67
C ARG A 467 -17.03 -46.63 -27.71
N GLU A 468 -16.22 -47.62 -28.16
CA GLU A 468 -15.13 -48.16 -27.32
C GLU A 468 -14.03 -47.09 -27.07
N GLU A 469 -13.65 -46.33 -28.09
CA GLU A 469 -12.70 -45.20 -27.93
C GLU A 469 -13.22 -44.18 -26.90
N ASN A 470 -14.51 -43.83 -26.96
CA ASN A 470 -15.12 -42.92 -25.98
C ASN A 470 -15.23 -43.54 -24.58
N ALA A 471 -15.50 -44.85 -24.48
CA ALA A 471 -15.52 -45.57 -23.20
C ALA A 471 -14.13 -45.63 -22.56
N ILE A 472 -13.07 -45.82 -23.36
CA ILE A 472 -11.67 -45.73 -22.88
C ILE A 472 -11.35 -44.32 -22.41
N MET A 473 -11.77 -43.28 -23.16
CA MET A 473 -11.57 -41.88 -22.73
C MET A 473 -12.25 -41.59 -21.38
N LEU A 474 -13.47 -42.07 -21.18
CA LEU A 474 -14.21 -41.93 -19.93
C LEU A 474 -13.54 -42.65 -18.76
N ALA A 475 -12.97 -43.83 -18.98
CA ALA A 475 -12.26 -44.61 -17.99
C ALA A 475 -10.84 -44.06 -17.66
N ALA A 476 -10.21 -43.39 -18.63
CA ALA A 476 -8.86 -42.90 -18.56
C ALA A 476 -8.73 -41.44 -18.12
N THR A 477 -9.80 -40.85 -17.55
CA THR A 477 -9.75 -39.48 -17.07
C THR A 477 -8.59 -39.27 -16.05
N ALA A 478 -7.53 -38.57 -16.51
CA ALA A 478 -6.38 -38.27 -15.71
C ALA A 478 -6.53 -36.85 -15.08
N ASN A 479 -5.98 -36.66 -13.91
CA ASN A 479 -5.95 -35.36 -13.25
C ASN A 479 -5.20 -34.34 -14.11
N ASN A 480 -5.80 -33.18 -14.32
CA ASN A 480 -5.23 -32.08 -15.10
C ASN A 480 -4.13 -31.36 -14.31
N ALA A 481 -4.31 -31.18 -13.01
CA ALA A 481 -3.28 -30.60 -12.15
C ALA A 481 -2.65 -31.68 -11.29
N LYS A 482 -1.32 -31.68 -11.23
CA LYS A 482 -0.53 -32.52 -10.33
C LYS A 482 0.40 -31.66 -9.49
N ILE A 483 0.44 -31.94 -8.21
CA ILE A 483 1.42 -31.33 -7.29
C ILE A 483 2.79 -31.93 -7.63
N ILE A 484 3.77 -31.07 -7.89
CA ILE A 484 5.19 -31.43 -8.10
C ILE A 484 5.89 -31.41 -6.76
N ASP A 485 5.80 -30.25 -6.07
CA ASP A 485 6.32 -30.10 -4.73
C ASP A 485 5.17 -29.93 -3.75
N GLU A 486 5.17 -30.73 -2.69
CA GLU A 486 4.15 -30.67 -1.65
C GLU A 486 4.09 -29.27 -1.00
N PRO A 487 2.91 -28.84 -0.52
CA PRO A 487 2.76 -27.57 0.17
C PRO A 487 3.64 -27.51 1.41
N VAL A 488 4.63 -26.63 1.43
CA VAL A 488 5.52 -26.40 2.57
C VAL A 488 5.61 -24.91 2.89
N ALA A 489 5.85 -24.62 4.17
CA ALA A 489 6.20 -23.26 4.57
C ALA A 489 7.71 -23.10 4.41
N GLU A 490 8.13 -22.30 3.44
CA GLU A 490 9.54 -22.00 3.21
C GLU A 490 10.01 -20.89 4.16
N GLY A 491 10.94 -21.21 5.04
CA GLY A 491 11.56 -20.26 5.97
C GLY A 491 10.70 -19.90 7.19
N GLY A 492 11.00 -18.74 7.77
CA GLY A 492 10.28 -18.22 8.94
C GLY A 492 9.01 -17.45 8.57
N PRO A 493 8.35 -16.80 9.56
CA PRO A 493 7.15 -16.02 9.32
C PRO A 493 7.42 -14.87 8.32
N VAL A 494 6.52 -14.70 7.37
CA VAL A 494 6.58 -13.62 6.36
C VAL A 494 6.23 -12.27 6.97
N SER A 495 5.37 -12.28 7.98
CA SER A 495 4.94 -11.10 8.75
C SER A 495 4.70 -11.49 10.21
N PRO A 496 5.05 -10.59 11.14
CA PRO A 496 5.81 -9.37 10.99
C PRO A 496 7.29 -9.66 10.65
N LYS A 497 7.97 -8.74 9.94
CA LYS A 497 9.41 -8.83 9.66
C LYS A 497 10.19 -8.14 10.80
N PRO A 498 10.77 -8.86 11.78
CA PRO A 498 11.37 -8.25 12.96
C PRO A 498 12.49 -7.27 12.61
N LYS A 499 13.35 -7.64 11.67
CA LYS A 499 14.47 -6.80 11.20
C LYS A 499 14.00 -5.43 10.68
N MET A 500 12.91 -5.41 9.90
CA MET A 500 12.35 -4.17 9.34
C MET A 500 11.73 -3.30 10.43
N ILE A 501 11.00 -3.91 11.37
CA ILE A 501 10.35 -3.19 12.47
C ILE A 501 11.40 -2.57 13.40
N TYR A 502 12.46 -3.31 13.77
CA TYR A 502 13.56 -2.76 14.57
C TYR A 502 14.34 -1.68 13.82
N MET A 503 14.51 -1.81 12.50
CA MET A 503 15.13 -0.77 11.68
C MET A 503 14.30 0.52 11.68
N ILE A 504 12.98 0.40 11.50
CA ILE A 504 12.06 1.56 11.57
C ILE A 504 12.09 2.18 12.97
N ALA A 505 12.07 1.36 14.02
CA ALA A 505 12.16 1.83 15.40
C ALA A 505 13.48 2.58 15.68
N LEU A 506 14.59 2.10 15.14
CA LEU A 506 15.89 2.77 15.25
C LEU A 506 15.89 4.12 14.52
N VAL A 507 15.39 4.16 13.28
CA VAL A 507 15.29 5.42 12.51
C VAL A 507 14.39 6.43 13.22
N LEU A 508 13.25 6.00 13.73
CA LEU A 508 12.34 6.86 14.50
C LEU A 508 12.98 7.31 15.82
N GLY A 509 13.67 6.40 16.52
CA GLY A 509 14.36 6.69 17.78
C GLY A 509 15.46 7.74 17.63
N VAL A 510 16.16 7.75 16.51
CA VAL A 510 17.16 8.78 16.19
C VAL A 510 16.51 10.04 15.61
N GLY A 511 15.51 9.89 14.77
CA GLY A 511 14.85 11.00 14.06
C GLY A 511 14.03 11.91 14.98
N LEU A 512 13.38 11.36 16.00
CA LEU A 512 12.56 12.13 16.95
C LEU A 512 13.37 13.20 17.69
N PRO A 513 14.51 12.89 18.36
CA PRO A 513 15.34 13.90 19.01
C PRO A 513 15.90 14.92 18.02
N VAL A 514 16.33 14.47 16.84
CA VAL A 514 16.79 15.39 15.78
C VAL A 514 15.70 16.38 15.41
N GLY A 515 14.47 15.90 15.18
CA GLY A 515 13.33 16.74 14.87
C GLY A 515 12.99 17.74 15.97
N ILE A 516 13.02 17.28 17.23
CA ILE A 516 12.74 18.15 18.38
C ILE A 516 13.81 19.23 18.52
N ILE A 517 15.10 18.87 18.43
CA ILE A 517 16.22 19.83 18.51
C ILE A 517 16.14 20.82 17.34
N PHE A 518 15.82 20.37 16.16
CA PHE A 518 15.61 21.22 14.99
C PHE A 518 14.44 22.19 15.20
N LEU A 519 13.31 21.71 15.68
CA LEU A 519 12.12 22.54 15.96
C LEU A 519 12.41 23.60 17.05
N THR A 520 13.10 23.22 18.12
CA THR A 520 13.51 24.16 19.18
C THR A 520 14.52 25.18 18.68
N SER A 521 15.35 24.84 17.70
CA SER A 521 16.26 25.76 17.03
C SER A 521 15.50 26.84 16.23
N PHE A 522 14.38 26.53 15.63
CA PHE A 522 13.52 27.48 14.92
C PHE A 522 12.84 28.51 15.86
N THR A 523 12.66 28.15 17.11
CA THR A 523 12.02 29.06 18.11
C THR A 523 12.98 30.04 18.74
N LYS A 524 14.30 29.99 18.45
CA LYS A 524 15.34 30.89 18.99
C LYS A 524 15.43 32.19 18.20
N PHE A 525 14.50 33.11 18.46
CA PHE A 525 14.39 34.41 17.79
C PHE A 525 15.06 35.56 18.55
N LYS A 526 15.66 35.28 19.70
CA LYS A 526 16.42 36.27 20.49
C LYS A 526 17.91 36.07 20.29
N ILE A 527 18.69 37.15 20.55
CA ILE A 527 20.14 37.09 20.60
C ILE A 527 20.57 36.30 21.84
N GLU A 528 21.34 35.24 21.66
CA GLU A 528 21.84 34.41 22.77
C GLU A 528 23.24 34.83 23.22
N GLY A 529 24.00 35.49 22.36
CA GLY A 529 25.35 35.92 22.72
C GLY A 529 26.07 36.61 21.57
N ARG A 530 27.36 36.83 21.78
CA ARG A 530 28.25 37.55 20.85
C ARG A 530 28.21 36.94 19.42
N GLY A 531 28.24 35.61 19.29
CA GLY A 531 28.22 34.95 17.98
C GLY A 531 26.97 35.24 17.15
N ASP A 532 25.82 35.52 17.81
CA ASP A 532 24.61 35.96 17.11
C ASP A 532 24.74 37.38 16.60
N VAL A 533 25.36 38.26 17.44
CA VAL A 533 25.56 39.65 17.03
C VAL A 533 26.53 39.74 15.87
N GLU A 534 27.65 38.99 15.89
CA GLU A 534 28.63 38.93 14.79
C GLU A 534 28.02 38.45 13.46
N LYS A 535 27.00 37.60 13.51
CA LYS A 535 26.24 37.16 12.31
C LYS A 535 25.26 38.20 11.82
N LEU A 536 24.70 39.01 12.71
CA LEU A 536 23.62 39.96 12.39
C LEU A 536 24.12 41.31 11.92
N THR A 537 25.35 41.69 12.30
CA THR A 537 25.94 42.98 11.91
C THR A 537 27.44 42.87 11.65
N ARG A 538 27.95 43.72 10.76
CA ARG A 538 29.40 43.88 10.50
C ARG A 538 30.01 44.98 11.36
N LEU A 539 29.22 45.61 12.21
CA LEU A 539 29.70 46.65 13.11
C LEU A 539 30.62 46.07 14.18
N PRO A 540 31.68 46.75 14.55
CA PRO A 540 32.60 46.26 15.57
C PRO A 540 31.93 46.20 16.93
N ILE A 541 32.13 45.07 17.64
CA ILE A 541 31.66 44.89 19.01
C ILE A 541 32.66 45.52 19.95
N VAL A 542 32.23 46.50 20.74
CA VAL A 542 33.08 47.24 21.69
C VAL A 542 33.40 46.42 22.92
N GLY A 543 32.47 45.60 23.36
CA GLY A 543 32.68 44.73 24.51
C GLY A 543 31.42 43.95 24.88
N ASP A 544 31.61 42.92 25.67
CA ASP A 544 30.55 42.09 26.23
C ASP A 544 30.46 42.37 27.74
N VAL A 545 29.34 42.89 28.18
CA VAL A 545 29.11 43.23 29.59
C VAL A 545 28.31 42.10 30.26
N PRO A 546 28.87 41.42 31.26
CA PRO A 546 28.18 40.34 31.93
C PRO A 546 26.97 40.83 32.72
N LEU A 547 25.95 39.96 32.87
CA LEU A 547 24.79 40.26 33.68
C LEU A 547 25.20 40.43 35.18
N THR A 548 24.79 41.54 35.80
CA THR A 548 24.91 41.69 37.23
C THR A 548 23.78 40.95 37.93
N GLY A 549 24.09 40.21 39.03
CA GLY A 549 23.03 39.66 39.89
C GLY A 549 22.24 40.80 40.55
N GLU A 550 20.96 40.59 40.84
CA GLU A 550 20.02 41.58 41.40
C GLU A 550 20.49 42.30 42.68
N LYS A 551 21.55 41.81 43.33
CA LYS A 551 22.13 42.39 44.57
C LYS A 551 23.07 43.60 44.39
N ASN A 552 23.50 43.86 43.15
CA ASN A 552 24.53 44.91 42.89
C ASN A 552 23.90 46.10 42.14
N GLY A 553 22.95 46.77 42.59
CA GLY A 553 22.42 48.03 42.08
C GLY A 553 22.76 48.45 40.61
N SER A 554 22.33 49.62 40.20
CA SER A 554 22.64 50.13 38.84
C SER A 554 24.08 50.61 38.67
N ILE A 555 24.86 50.76 39.73
CA ILE A 555 26.27 51.14 39.72
C ILE A 555 27.10 49.90 40.05
N ALA A 556 27.95 49.50 39.13
CA ALA A 556 28.78 48.28 39.21
C ALA A 556 30.31 48.58 39.18
N VAL A 557 30.68 49.76 38.75
CA VAL A 557 32.08 50.20 38.70
C VAL A 557 32.37 51.13 39.89
N PHE A 558 33.40 50.79 40.66
CA PHE A 558 33.83 51.58 41.87
C PHE A 558 35.33 51.77 41.86
N GLU A 559 35.80 52.84 42.53
CA GLU A 559 37.19 53.30 42.47
C GLU A 559 38.23 52.27 42.97
N ASN A 560 37.86 51.42 43.92
CA ASN A 560 38.79 50.49 44.57
C ASN A 560 38.40 49.01 44.39
N GLN A 561 37.65 48.67 43.37
CA GLN A 561 37.24 47.29 43.13
C GLN A 561 37.78 46.76 41.79
N ASN A 562 38.55 45.67 41.89
CA ASN A 562 38.99 44.88 40.72
C ASN A 562 38.09 43.67 40.54
N ASN A 563 36.82 43.89 40.23
CA ASN A 563 35.88 42.84 39.87
C ASN A 563 35.75 42.71 38.30
N LEU A 564 35.20 41.60 37.86
CA LEU A 564 35.01 41.34 36.44
C LEU A 564 34.29 42.50 35.73
N MET A 565 33.33 43.13 36.38
CA MET A 565 32.56 44.24 35.82
C MET A 565 33.43 45.49 35.61
N SER A 566 34.25 45.84 36.59
CA SER A 566 35.19 46.97 36.48
C SER A 566 36.18 46.75 35.35
N GLU A 567 36.72 45.53 35.17
CA GLU A 567 37.61 45.21 34.08
C GLU A 567 36.91 45.29 32.75
N THR A 568 35.66 44.77 32.65
CA THR A 568 34.88 44.84 31.43
C THR A 568 34.66 46.31 31.03
N PHE A 569 34.27 47.20 31.95
CA PHE A 569 34.08 48.60 31.61
C PHE A 569 35.43 49.33 31.35
N ARG A 570 36.59 48.90 31.91
CA ARG A 570 37.90 49.36 31.48
C ARG A 570 38.19 49.00 30.03
N ASN A 571 37.87 47.77 29.61
CA ASN A 571 38.03 47.33 28.21
C ASN A 571 37.11 48.10 27.29
N VAL A 572 35.82 48.21 27.60
CA VAL A 572 34.84 49.00 26.79
C VAL A 572 35.32 50.43 26.66
N ARG A 573 35.74 51.08 27.78
CA ARG A 573 36.32 52.43 27.77
C ARG A 573 37.53 52.54 26.85
N THR A 574 38.50 51.63 26.97
CA THR A 574 39.74 51.65 26.19
C THR A 574 39.40 51.50 24.68
N ASN A 575 38.52 50.60 24.36
CA ASN A 575 38.07 50.42 22.98
C ASN A 575 37.38 51.68 22.43
N LEU A 576 36.52 52.32 23.23
CA LEU A 576 35.86 53.56 22.84
C LEU A 576 36.85 54.73 22.67
N GLN A 577 37.91 54.83 23.53
CA GLN A 577 38.95 55.83 23.41
C GLN A 577 39.75 55.69 22.09
N PHE A 578 40.04 54.46 21.66
CA PHE A 578 40.68 54.24 20.36
C PHE A 578 39.74 54.56 19.18
N MET A 579 38.45 54.56 19.41
CA MET A 579 37.45 54.84 18.42
C MET A 579 37.16 56.34 18.28
N LEU A 580 37.33 57.10 19.32
CA LEU A 580 37.17 58.56 19.30
C LEU A 580 38.38 59.23 18.65
N GLY A 581 38.11 60.11 17.69
CA GLY A 581 39.14 60.93 17.07
C GLY A 581 39.58 62.12 17.93
N ASN A 582 40.66 62.79 17.51
CA ASN A 582 41.12 64.01 18.22
C ASN A 582 40.02 65.05 18.23
N GLY A 583 39.64 65.51 19.44
CA GLY A 583 38.59 66.49 19.65
C GLY A 583 37.18 65.98 19.76
N GLN A 584 36.94 64.70 19.53
CA GLN A 584 35.66 64.06 19.74
C GLN A 584 35.45 63.72 21.24
N LYS A 585 34.32 64.15 21.79
CA LYS A 585 34.04 64.06 23.25
C LYS A 585 32.67 63.51 23.60
N VAL A 586 31.72 63.47 22.64
CA VAL A 586 30.32 63.19 22.88
C VAL A 586 29.99 61.77 22.46
N ILE A 587 29.61 60.94 23.43
CA ILE A 587 29.23 59.54 23.24
C ILE A 587 27.72 59.41 23.46
N LEU A 588 27.01 59.01 22.46
CA LEU A 588 25.58 58.68 22.54
C LEU A 588 25.42 57.19 22.83
N VAL A 589 24.57 56.85 23.80
CA VAL A 589 24.22 55.47 24.11
C VAL A 589 22.74 55.24 23.85
N THR A 590 22.45 54.25 23.00
CA THR A 590 21.08 53.89 22.64
C THR A 590 20.91 52.39 22.53
N SER A 591 19.70 51.91 22.21
CA SER A 591 19.37 50.50 22.00
C SER A 591 18.14 50.35 21.14
N THR A 592 17.76 49.10 20.80
CA THR A 592 16.56 48.82 20.01
C THR A 592 15.29 49.09 20.82
N VAL A 593 15.19 48.47 22.01
CA VAL A 593 14.00 48.52 22.86
C VAL A 593 14.34 48.94 24.30
N SER A 594 13.30 49.23 25.05
CA SER A 594 13.49 49.59 26.49
C SER A 594 13.86 48.34 27.29
N GLY A 595 14.77 48.47 28.24
CA GLY A 595 15.19 47.38 29.15
C GLY A 595 16.47 46.64 28.74
N GLU A 596 17.14 47.05 27.64
CA GLU A 596 18.41 46.45 27.19
C GLU A 596 19.65 46.87 27.97
N GLY A 597 19.51 47.81 28.88
CA GLY A 597 20.61 48.21 29.78
C GLY A 597 21.30 49.50 29.42
N LYS A 598 20.74 50.37 28.54
CA LYS A 598 21.33 51.63 28.10
C LYS A 598 21.87 52.49 29.25
N SER A 599 20.98 52.82 30.19
CA SER A 599 21.37 53.68 31.34
C SER A 599 22.39 53.00 32.23
N PHE A 600 22.35 51.65 32.34
CA PHE A 600 23.39 50.91 33.07
C PHE A 600 24.77 51.06 32.39
N ILE A 601 24.80 50.87 31.06
CA ILE A 601 26.04 51.06 30.27
C ILE A 601 26.49 52.50 30.32
N SER A 602 25.59 53.49 30.12
CA SER A 602 25.90 54.92 30.16
C SER A 602 26.53 55.34 31.48
N VAL A 603 25.93 54.94 32.61
CA VAL A 603 26.39 55.28 33.95
C VAL A 603 27.75 54.65 34.26
N ASN A 604 27.90 53.36 34.07
CA ASN A 604 29.15 52.66 34.41
C ASN A 604 30.29 53.02 33.46
N LEU A 605 30.01 53.37 32.21
CA LEU A 605 30.98 53.96 31.29
C LEU A 605 31.45 55.38 31.80
N ALA A 606 30.47 56.21 32.15
CA ALA A 606 30.78 57.54 32.72
C ALA A 606 31.66 57.47 33.97
N ILE A 607 31.33 56.54 34.86
CA ILE A 607 32.16 56.29 36.09
C ILE A 607 33.54 55.79 35.63
N SER A 608 33.65 54.82 34.75
CA SER A 608 34.89 54.25 34.25
C SER A 608 35.83 55.35 33.65
N LEU A 609 35.25 56.29 32.88
CA LEU A 609 35.99 57.44 32.36
C LEU A 609 36.41 58.45 33.42
N SER A 610 35.53 58.70 34.38
CA SER A 610 35.86 59.68 35.51
C SER A 610 36.98 59.14 36.38
N LEU A 611 37.13 57.84 36.55
CA LEU A 611 38.22 57.20 37.31
C LEU A 611 39.62 57.39 36.69
N LEU A 612 39.68 57.85 35.42
CA LEU A 612 40.93 58.31 34.78
C LEU A 612 41.29 59.71 35.11
N GLY A 613 40.60 60.36 36.02
CA GLY A 613 40.80 61.77 36.35
C GLY A 613 40.24 62.74 35.31
N LYS A 614 39.46 62.24 34.33
CA LYS A 614 38.83 63.07 33.35
C LYS A 614 37.50 63.62 33.83
N LYS A 615 37.22 64.90 33.50
CA LYS A 615 35.94 65.53 33.83
C LYS A 615 34.88 64.97 32.87
N VAL A 616 33.94 64.19 33.41
CA VAL A 616 32.89 63.55 32.67
C VAL A 616 31.53 64.07 33.10
N VAL A 617 30.68 64.37 32.11
CA VAL A 617 29.24 64.66 32.33
C VAL A 617 28.39 63.63 31.67
N ILE A 618 27.42 63.05 32.42
CA ILE A 618 26.38 62.25 31.88
C ILE A 618 25.09 63.03 31.77
N VAL A 619 24.49 63.04 30.66
CA VAL A 619 23.27 63.81 30.29
C VAL A 619 22.08 62.87 30.06
N GLY A 620 21.04 63.06 30.83
CA GLY A 620 19.79 62.28 30.65
C GLY A 620 18.95 62.87 29.53
N LEU A 621 19.13 62.33 28.31
CA LEU A 621 18.36 62.72 27.17
C LEU A 621 17.21 61.75 26.83
N ASP A 622 17.00 60.70 27.62
CA ASP A 622 15.73 60.00 27.67
C ASP A 622 14.75 60.83 28.52
N ILE A 623 14.28 61.90 27.95
CA ILE A 623 13.39 62.87 28.61
C ILE A 623 11.94 62.32 28.76
N ARG A 624 11.63 61.23 28.11
CA ARG A 624 10.33 60.56 28.27
C ARG A 624 10.28 59.62 29.48
N LYS A 625 11.38 58.89 29.74
CA LYS A 625 11.52 57.95 30.86
C LYS A 625 12.91 58.14 31.52
N PRO A 626 13.12 59.24 32.27
CA PRO A 626 14.44 59.60 32.78
C PRO A 626 15.00 58.51 33.73
N GLY A 627 15.80 57.58 33.16
CA GLY A 627 16.42 56.46 33.87
C GLY A 627 17.48 56.87 34.84
N LEU A 628 18.28 57.90 34.53
CA LEU A 628 19.35 58.41 35.35
C LEU A 628 18.88 58.91 36.74
N ASN A 629 17.68 59.49 36.82
CA ASN A 629 17.11 59.96 38.03
C ASN A 629 16.95 58.83 39.07
N LYS A 630 16.66 57.63 38.65
CA LYS A 630 16.55 56.45 39.52
C LYS A 630 17.92 55.99 40.03
N VAL A 631 18.93 56.02 39.13
CA VAL A 631 20.27 55.52 39.43
C VAL A 631 20.99 56.41 40.43
N PHE A 632 20.84 57.73 40.34
CA PHE A 632 21.50 58.71 41.21
C PHE A 632 20.58 59.30 42.30
N ASN A 633 19.40 58.68 42.52
CA ASN A 633 18.43 59.16 43.53
C ASN A 633 17.98 60.59 43.35
N ILE A 634 17.95 61.10 42.10
CA ILE A 634 17.60 62.50 41.82
C ILE A 634 16.07 62.64 41.79
N SER A 635 15.55 63.67 42.42
CA SER A 635 14.12 63.95 42.50
C SER A 635 13.56 64.26 41.08
N ARG A 636 12.39 63.72 40.74
CA ARG A 636 11.71 64.03 39.48
C ARG A 636 11.30 65.48 39.27
N LYS A 637 11.32 66.27 40.38
CA LYS A 637 11.01 67.70 40.38
C LYS A 637 12.25 68.58 40.19
N GLU A 638 13.46 68.00 40.20
CA GLU A 638 14.68 68.72 39.97
C GLU A 638 14.77 69.28 38.54
N GLN A 639 15.39 70.42 38.42
CA GLN A 639 15.62 71.05 37.10
C GLN A 639 16.73 70.29 36.37
N GLY A 640 16.57 70.15 35.07
CA GLY A 640 17.53 69.44 34.23
C GLY A 640 17.56 70.02 32.80
N ILE A 641 18.04 69.22 31.87
CA ILE A 641 18.23 69.64 30.48
C ILE A 641 16.96 70.19 29.86
N THR A 642 15.76 69.61 30.16
CA THR A 642 14.48 70.05 29.61
C THR A 642 14.13 71.50 29.96
N GLN A 643 14.54 71.96 31.16
CA GLN A 643 14.38 73.37 31.60
C GLN A 643 15.28 74.31 30.80
N TYR A 644 16.51 73.91 30.51
CA TYR A 644 17.40 74.70 29.65
C TYR A 644 16.87 74.71 28.18
N LEU A 645 16.49 73.59 27.68
CA LEU A 645 15.94 73.50 26.28
C LEU A 645 14.68 74.34 26.12
N SER A 646 13.88 74.49 27.18
CA SER A 646 12.66 75.30 27.18
C SER A 646 12.95 76.77 27.34
N ASN A 647 14.03 77.16 28.08
CA ASN A 647 14.48 78.56 28.28
C ASN A 647 15.99 78.60 28.19
N PRO A 648 16.57 78.83 26.99
CA PRO A 648 18.02 78.86 26.78
C PRO A 648 18.78 80.06 27.44
N GLU A 649 18.09 81.03 28.05
CA GLU A 649 18.71 82.12 28.80
C GLU A 649 19.23 81.70 30.15
N LYS A 650 18.81 80.49 30.62
CA LYS A 650 19.34 79.95 31.87
C LYS A 650 20.78 79.49 31.67
N ASN A 651 21.61 79.66 32.70
CA ASN A 651 22.96 79.13 32.68
C ASN A 651 22.90 77.60 32.78
N LEU A 652 23.38 76.87 31.79
CA LEU A 652 23.37 75.39 31.74
C LEU A 652 24.18 74.78 32.89
N MET A 653 25.29 75.46 33.33
CA MET A 653 26.18 74.92 34.31
C MET A 653 25.57 74.91 35.72
N ASP A 654 24.56 75.75 36.00
CA ASP A 654 23.81 75.72 37.25
C ASP A 654 22.90 74.49 37.42
N LEU A 655 22.60 73.81 36.31
CA LEU A 655 21.79 72.57 36.27
C LEU A 655 22.64 71.30 36.37
N VAL A 656 23.96 71.41 36.26
CA VAL A 656 24.91 70.32 36.35
C VAL A 656 25.22 70.03 37.79
N GLN A 657 25.02 68.82 38.23
CA GLN A 657 25.27 68.42 39.63
C GLN A 657 26.53 67.56 39.72
N ALA A 658 27.32 67.69 40.79
CA ALA A 658 28.40 66.75 41.04
C ALA A 658 27.84 65.40 41.53
N SER A 659 28.44 64.32 41.13
CA SER A 659 28.05 63.00 41.58
C SER A 659 28.75 62.61 42.88
N ASP A 660 28.02 61.92 43.75
CA ASP A 660 28.60 61.36 45.00
C ASP A 660 29.48 60.13 44.72
N VAL A 661 29.41 59.55 43.51
CA VAL A 661 30.09 58.28 43.10
C VAL A 661 31.56 58.54 42.73
N SER A 662 31.88 59.69 42.09
CA SER A 662 33.26 60.06 41.70
C SER A 662 33.41 61.59 41.63
N LYS A 663 34.54 62.12 42.15
CA LYS A 663 34.82 63.56 42.17
C LYS A 663 34.90 64.24 40.83
N SER A 664 35.13 63.47 39.75
CA SER A 664 35.24 63.94 38.37
C SER A 664 34.01 63.61 37.51
N LEU A 665 32.98 63.08 38.18
CA LEU A 665 31.69 62.74 37.43
C LEU A 665 30.65 63.82 37.82
N TYR A 666 30.00 64.29 36.74
CA TYR A 666 28.92 65.26 36.82
C TYR A 666 27.67 64.72 36.12
N ILE A 667 26.52 65.13 36.60
CA ILE A 667 25.24 64.67 36.11
C ILE A 667 24.39 65.84 35.66
N LEU A 668 23.90 65.82 34.45
CA LEU A 668 22.84 66.69 33.99
C LEU A 668 21.55 65.89 33.81
N PRO A 669 20.64 65.96 34.83
CA PRO A 669 19.43 65.13 34.79
C PRO A 669 18.52 65.58 33.64
N GLY A 670 17.58 64.66 33.20
CA GLY A 670 16.60 64.95 32.18
C GLY A 670 15.63 66.08 32.50
N GLY A 671 15.36 66.22 33.79
CA GLY A 671 14.38 67.19 34.30
C GLY A 671 12.94 66.71 34.23
N THR A 672 12.03 67.63 34.32
CA THR A 672 10.57 67.32 34.16
C THR A 672 10.22 66.88 32.74
N VAL A 673 9.37 65.88 32.63
CA VAL A 673 8.93 65.40 31.29
C VAL A 673 8.14 66.46 30.56
N PRO A 674 8.59 66.96 29.40
CA PRO A 674 7.90 67.98 28.67
C PRO A 674 6.69 67.41 27.90
N PRO A 675 5.70 68.22 27.57
CA PRO A 675 4.57 67.76 26.74
C PRO A 675 4.96 67.41 25.28
N ASN A 676 6.00 68.11 24.75
CA ASN A 676 6.47 67.93 23.38
C ASN A 676 7.99 67.58 23.36
N PRO A 677 8.36 66.33 23.70
CA PRO A 677 9.76 65.94 23.80
C PRO A 677 10.57 66.07 22.49
N THR A 678 10.00 65.63 21.40
CA THR A 678 10.67 65.59 20.09
C THR A 678 10.95 66.96 19.57
N GLU A 679 9.98 67.91 19.62
CA GLU A 679 10.12 69.28 19.18
C GLU A 679 11.15 70.06 20.05
N LEU A 680 11.21 69.72 21.33
CA LEU A 680 12.16 70.35 22.26
C LEU A 680 13.59 69.95 21.90
N LEU A 681 13.83 68.67 21.59
CA LEU A 681 15.15 68.16 21.20
C LEU A 681 15.55 68.60 19.77
N ALA A 682 14.63 68.97 18.92
CA ALA A 682 14.90 69.46 17.57
C ALA A 682 15.41 70.88 17.52
N ARG A 683 15.29 71.68 18.61
CA ARG A 683 15.70 73.08 18.65
C ARG A 683 17.22 73.24 18.77
N ASP A 684 17.76 74.35 18.30
CA ASP A 684 19.19 74.74 18.41
C ASP A 684 19.71 74.84 19.87
N GLY A 685 18.80 74.82 20.86
CA GLY A 685 19.14 74.78 22.25
C GLY A 685 19.96 73.57 22.66
N LEU A 686 19.69 72.39 22.04
CA LEU A 686 20.47 71.17 22.31
C LEU A 686 21.90 71.31 21.78
N ASP A 687 22.10 71.90 20.61
CA ASP A 687 23.41 72.12 20.01
C ASP A 687 24.27 73.05 20.91
N LYS A 688 23.68 74.18 21.37
CA LYS A 688 24.32 75.09 22.31
C LYS A 688 24.65 74.46 23.67
N ALA A 689 23.74 73.60 24.16
CA ALA A 689 23.98 72.88 25.43
C ALA A 689 25.19 71.93 25.29
N ILE A 690 25.24 71.13 24.24
CA ILE A 690 26.32 70.13 24.03
C ILE A 690 27.64 70.87 23.74
N GLU A 691 27.65 71.97 22.97
CA GLU A 691 28.85 72.79 22.77
C GLU A 691 29.40 73.39 24.12
N THR A 692 28.51 73.88 25.00
CA THR A 692 28.88 74.35 26.31
C THR A 692 29.47 73.25 27.17
N LEU A 693 28.90 72.04 27.15
CA LEU A 693 29.41 70.86 27.86
C LEU A 693 30.78 70.42 27.28
N LYS A 694 30.95 70.39 25.96
CA LYS A 694 32.23 70.04 25.28
C LYS A 694 33.40 71.00 25.73
N LYS A 695 33.11 72.27 26.02
CA LYS A 695 34.11 73.21 26.48
C LYS A 695 34.53 72.96 27.93
N ASN A 696 33.63 72.53 28.79
CA ASN A 696 33.84 72.36 30.21
C ASN A 696 34.23 70.92 30.66
N PHE A 697 33.95 69.91 29.86
CA PHE A 697 34.17 68.53 30.12
C PHE A 697 35.07 67.85 29.11
N ASP A 698 35.78 66.80 29.55
CA ASP A 698 36.59 65.95 28.64
C ASP A 698 35.72 64.93 27.89
N TYR A 699 34.67 64.43 28.54
CA TYR A 699 33.70 63.54 27.93
C TYR A 699 32.27 63.93 28.26
N VAL A 700 31.38 63.76 27.35
CA VAL A 700 29.93 63.99 27.47
C VAL A 700 29.23 62.69 27.07
N ILE A 701 28.53 62.02 27.99
CA ILE A 701 27.77 60.77 27.68
C ILE A 701 26.30 61.11 27.64
N LEU A 702 25.68 60.75 26.56
CA LEU A 702 24.26 61.01 26.31
C LEU A 702 23.48 59.71 26.50
N ASP A 703 22.73 59.60 27.64
CA ASP A 703 21.80 58.49 27.86
C ASP A 703 20.47 58.79 27.16
N THR A 704 20.18 58.10 26.10
CA THR A 704 19.05 58.39 25.21
C THR A 704 17.93 57.35 25.27
N ALA A 705 16.78 57.67 24.70
CA ALA A 705 15.70 56.75 24.51
C ALA A 705 16.05 55.63 23.48
N PRO A 706 15.36 54.46 23.49
CA PRO A 706 15.60 53.43 22.46
C PRO A 706 15.26 53.94 21.09
N VAL A 707 16.22 53.83 20.15
CA VAL A 707 16.05 54.32 18.79
C VAL A 707 15.00 53.55 17.97
N GLY A 708 14.74 52.27 18.32
CA GLY A 708 13.69 51.49 17.69
C GLY A 708 12.27 51.85 18.14
N MET A 709 12.14 52.68 19.22
CA MET A 709 10.82 53.05 19.74
C MET A 709 10.44 54.50 19.47
N VAL A 710 11.42 55.40 19.41
CA VAL A 710 11.19 56.85 19.27
C VAL A 710 12.26 57.50 18.42
N THR A 711 11.88 58.53 17.70
CA THR A 711 12.77 59.30 16.77
C THR A 711 13.69 60.30 17.55
N ASP A 712 13.47 60.50 18.81
CA ASP A 712 14.22 61.47 19.65
C ASP A 712 15.73 61.24 19.58
N THR A 713 16.15 59.97 19.63
CA THR A 713 17.58 59.61 19.58
C THR A 713 18.22 59.95 18.20
N LEU A 714 17.48 59.89 17.11
CA LEU A 714 17.98 60.31 15.82
C LEU A 714 18.23 61.81 15.76
N LEU A 715 17.35 62.58 16.39
CA LEU A 715 17.54 64.06 16.51
C LEU A 715 18.75 64.41 17.41
N ILE A 716 18.97 63.63 18.50
CA ILE A 716 20.12 63.78 19.40
C ILE A 716 21.41 63.39 18.66
N GLY A 717 21.33 62.44 17.75
CA GLY A 717 22.49 61.96 16.97
C GLY A 717 23.30 63.05 16.31
N ARG A 718 22.68 64.20 15.85
CA ARG A 718 23.38 65.29 15.23
C ARG A 718 24.46 65.98 16.08
N VAL A 719 24.33 65.89 17.41
CA VAL A 719 25.30 66.49 18.36
C VAL A 719 26.31 65.52 18.94
N ALA A 720 26.17 64.21 18.60
CA ALA A 720 27.05 63.18 19.09
C ALA A 720 28.27 62.96 18.15
N ASP A 721 29.41 62.64 18.73
CA ASP A 721 30.62 62.30 17.98
C ASP A 721 30.75 60.78 17.73
N LEU A 722 30.14 59.96 18.58
CA LEU A 722 30.18 58.48 18.55
C LEU A 722 28.87 57.93 19.08
N SER A 723 28.37 56.86 18.47
CA SER A 723 27.17 56.16 18.92
C SER A 723 27.51 54.74 19.43
N VAL A 724 27.04 54.40 20.62
CA VAL A 724 27.12 53.09 21.25
C VAL A 724 25.73 52.48 21.24
N TYR A 725 25.62 51.32 20.61
CA TYR A 725 24.35 50.59 20.51
C TYR A 725 24.37 49.39 21.45
N VAL A 726 23.41 49.31 22.34
CA VAL A 726 23.31 48.28 23.36
C VAL A 726 22.28 47.25 22.96
N CYS A 727 22.66 45.96 22.99
CA CYS A 727 21.75 44.84 22.88
C CYS A 727 21.91 43.89 24.07
N ARG A 728 20.85 43.18 24.42
CA ARG A 728 20.84 42.31 25.61
C ARG A 728 20.55 40.86 25.19
N ALA A 729 21.46 39.96 25.58
CA ALA A 729 21.26 38.51 25.41
C ALA A 729 19.96 38.04 26.09
N ASP A 730 19.27 37.07 25.51
CA ASP A 730 17.98 36.50 25.92
C ASP A 730 16.82 37.51 26.01
N TYR A 731 17.04 38.72 25.54
CA TYR A 731 16.06 39.80 25.57
C TYR A 731 15.80 40.41 24.21
N THR A 732 16.81 40.90 23.53
CA THR A 732 16.72 41.56 22.22
C THR A 732 16.36 40.50 21.16
N ARG A 733 15.34 40.79 20.33
CA ARG A 733 14.97 39.92 19.21
C ARG A 733 15.92 40.14 18.03
N LYS A 734 16.33 39.06 17.35
CA LYS A 734 17.23 39.13 16.20
C LYS A 734 16.69 40.05 15.11
N ALA A 735 15.37 39.96 14.83
CA ALA A 735 14.70 40.79 13.83
C ALA A 735 14.68 42.29 14.17
N GLU A 736 14.58 42.63 15.47
CA GLU A 736 14.57 44.03 15.92
C GLU A 736 15.99 44.60 15.93
N PHE A 737 17.01 43.77 16.23
CA PHE A 737 18.41 44.17 16.24
C PHE A 737 18.93 44.56 14.86
N THR A 738 18.38 44.00 13.75
CA THR A 738 18.80 44.34 12.38
C THR A 738 18.61 45.83 12.04
N LEU A 739 17.77 46.57 12.81
CA LEU A 739 17.60 48.00 12.68
C LEU A 739 18.93 48.76 12.74
N ILE A 740 19.92 48.23 13.49
CA ILE A 740 21.25 48.86 13.59
C ILE A 740 21.94 48.96 12.21
N ASN A 741 21.74 47.97 11.34
CA ASN A 741 22.34 47.94 10.04
C ASN A 741 21.71 49.00 9.11
N GLU A 742 20.42 49.25 9.25
CA GLU A 742 19.71 50.32 8.52
C GLU A 742 20.17 51.70 8.96
N LEU A 743 20.30 51.88 10.31
CA LEU A 743 20.78 53.12 10.89
C LEU A 743 22.23 53.44 10.49
N ALA A 744 23.05 52.39 10.36
CA ALA A 744 24.44 52.52 9.91
C ALA A 744 24.52 52.85 8.39
N ALA A 745 23.75 52.13 7.57
CA ALA A 745 23.72 52.31 6.13
C ALA A 745 23.22 53.70 5.72
N ASP A 746 22.23 54.22 6.47
CA ASP A 746 21.62 55.51 6.21
C ASP A 746 22.39 56.69 6.86
N ASN A 747 23.49 56.44 7.58
CA ASN A 747 24.25 57.44 8.38
C ASN A 747 23.35 58.28 9.31
N LYS A 748 22.29 57.64 9.87
CA LYS A 748 21.32 58.31 10.75
C LYS A 748 21.84 58.56 12.16
N LEU A 749 22.88 57.79 12.55
CA LEU A 749 23.61 57.99 13.82
C LEU A 749 25.11 58.16 13.54
N PRO A 750 25.80 59.16 14.13
CA PRO A 750 27.18 59.48 13.79
C PRO A 750 28.14 58.35 14.20
N ASN A 751 29.05 58.03 13.28
CA ASN A 751 30.10 57.01 13.46
C ASN A 751 29.66 55.63 13.95
N ILE A 752 28.38 55.28 13.70
CA ILE A 752 27.88 53.93 14.04
C ILE A 752 28.41 52.88 13.03
N ASP A 753 28.69 53.32 11.79
CA ASP A 753 29.21 52.50 10.68
C ASP A 753 30.65 52.01 10.92
N ARG A 754 31.40 52.66 11.74
CA ARG A 754 32.78 52.34 12.05
C ARG A 754 32.99 51.75 13.42
N LYS A 755 32.00 51.85 14.34
CA LYS A 755 32.30 51.64 15.78
C LYS A 755 31.01 51.42 16.61
N SER A 756 30.84 50.21 17.17
CA SER A 756 30.26 50.05 18.50
C SER A 756 28.89 49.40 18.68
N VAL A 757 28.95 48.07 18.94
CA VAL A 757 27.89 47.33 19.61
C VAL A 757 28.43 46.82 20.96
N VAL A 758 27.68 46.97 22.03
CA VAL A 758 27.99 46.44 23.35
C VAL A 758 26.92 45.43 23.80
#